data_76a36460b8dbe2e6b76ce3fefbefee1d
#
_entry.id   76a36460b8dbe2e6b76ce3fefbefee1d
#
_cell.length_a   1.000
_cell.length_b   1.000
_cell.length_c   1.000
_cell.angle_alpha   90.00
_cell.angle_beta   90.00
_cell.angle_gamma   90.00
#
_symmetry.space_group_name_H-M   'P 1'
#
loop_
_entity.id
_entity.type
_entity.pdbx_description
1 polymer ?
#
loop_
_entity_poly.entity_id
_entity_poly.type
_entity_poly.pdbx_seq_one_letter_code
_entity_poly.pdbx_strand_id
1 'polypeptide(L)'
;MRILRFGCVLIAAAVACASYCAQAEVTRIEIASCTDVLGGKPLGAAGAYEKIVGKVFFSVDPAHPRNKAIVDLDKAPRDADGRVTFSADLYVLAPKDAARANGVAFFDVLNRGRKNILRDFNRAPAVPDPTAEGDFGDGFLMRQGYTLVWVGWQFDIPRRGGLMALDAPPALDQGKAITGRVSTTFTPNTAEETYALDDMGRYADTTRYPPLDPLSAANTLTVRDGFLGAPRPIARDQWQFGRLKDGQLVLDISALYLKGGYEPGHFYELSYEAKGAVVAGLGFAALRDMASAVKHRQGGPIAARYVYAFGPSQDGRFLREFLYQGFNADEEDRRAFDGVISHIAGSARSADFNSRFARPNGLGFFVASLFPYLDLDQHDPVSGKTDGILMKLGPDQRPKILYTNSSGEYWGGGRAAALIHTTLDGDDAKVPDNVRIYLIAGTQHVPGGYLPSQGPGQQKPNGNEYAWAQRALLVAMDRWVRDDVAPPPSSHPRLADKTLVPRDKIDFPAIPGIRSPLTIPAGYRADLEGPHTAHPLPLLVPQVDRDGNELSGIRLPNVAVPLATYTGWNFRNPSIGQPGELLPLTGSYIPFAVTKAAREEARDPRLSIEERYGNRAQYQRLVTDAATKLAQAGYLLNEDLDRVVERALANWDEITRGTTLAGN
;
A
#
# COMPACT_ATOMS: atom_id res chain seq x y z
N MET A 1 16.69 -29.57 -29.78
CA MET A 1 17.62 -29.38 -28.64
C MET A 1 16.80 -29.43 -27.37
N ARG A 2 16.86 -30.53 -26.60
CA ARG A 2 15.97 -30.77 -25.44
C ARG A 2 16.50 -29.98 -24.25
N ILE A 3 15.71 -29.04 -23.77
CA ILE A 3 15.96 -28.33 -22.53
C ILE A 3 15.63 -29.28 -21.37
N LEU A 4 16.65 -29.70 -20.63
CA LEU A 4 16.46 -30.48 -19.39
C LEU A 4 15.83 -29.57 -18.33
N ARG A 5 14.66 -29.94 -17.88
CA ARG A 5 13.97 -29.34 -16.73
C ARG A 5 14.32 -30.13 -15.49
N PHE A 6 14.73 -29.40 -14.46
CA PHE A 6 14.82 -29.92 -13.11
C PHE A 6 13.43 -29.87 -12.48
N GLY A 7 12.72 -30.97 -12.54
CA GLY A 7 11.63 -31.22 -11.59
C GLY A 7 12.21 -31.37 -10.19
N CYS A 8 11.46 -30.92 -9.16
CA CYS A 8 11.84 -31.15 -7.76
C CYS A 8 11.90 -32.65 -7.48
N VAL A 9 13.03 -33.27 -7.72
CA VAL A 9 13.34 -34.64 -7.28
C VAL A 9 14.11 -34.49 -5.97
N LEU A 10 13.56 -35.04 -4.89
CA LEU A 10 14.28 -35.23 -3.64
C LEU A 10 15.54 -36.05 -3.92
N ILE A 11 16.68 -35.39 -4.08
CA ILE A 11 17.99 -36.00 -4.05
C ILE A 11 18.72 -35.40 -2.87
N ALA A 12 18.78 -36.19 -1.79
CA ALA A 12 19.83 -36.03 -0.80
C ALA A 12 21.14 -36.46 -1.48
N ALA A 13 21.85 -35.51 -2.10
CA ALA A 13 23.21 -35.74 -2.59
C ALA A 13 23.93 -34.41 -2.85
N ALA A 14 25.07 -34.31 -2.22
CA ALA A 14 26.27 -33.54 -2.56
C ALA A 14 26.07 -32.19 -3.31
N VAL A 15 26.31 -31.12 -2.58
CA VAL A 15 26.55 -29.76 -3.06
C VAL A 15 27.65 -29.78 -4.11
N ALA A 16 27.31 -29.71 -5.39
CA ALA A 16 28.24 -29.27 -6.42
C ALA A 16 28.15 -27.75 -6.46
N CYS A 17 29.08 -27.04 -5.84
CA CYS A 17 29.29 -25.60 -6.01
C CYS A 17 29.68 -25.35 -7.46
N ALA A 18 28.71 -25.03 -8.32
CA ALA A 18 29.02 -24.36 -9.58
C ALA A 18 29.37 -22.92 -9.22
N SER A 19 30.67 -22.60 -9.22
CA SER A 19 31.16 -21.21 -9.13
C SER A 19 30.69 -20.49 -10.40
N TYR A 20 29.58 -19.75 -10.32
CA TYR A 20 29.22 -18.76 -11.32
C TYR A 20 30.15 -17.57 -11.18
N CYS A 21 30.82 -17.19 -12.26
CA CYS A 21 31.59 -15.92 -12.31
C CYS A 21 30.74 -14.78 -11.82
N ALA A 22 31.30 -13.98 -10.92
CA ALA A 22 30.71 -12.82 -10.29
C ALA A 22 30.35 -11.76 -11.34
N GLN A 23 29.16 -11.86 -11.90
CA GLN A 23 28.43 -10.74 -12.48
C GLN A 23 27.47 -10.25 -11.43
N ALA A 24 27.45 -8.90 -11.25
CA ALA A 24 26.71 -8.17 -10.26
C ALA A 24 25.29 -8.70 -9.97
N GLU A 25 24.85 -8.64 -8.69
CA GLU A 25 23.50 -8.49 -8.20
C GLU A 25 22.98 -9.69 -7.37
N VAL A 26 22.39 -10.72 -7.95
CA VAL A 26 22.05 -11.97 -7.26
C VAL A 26 23.23 -12.95 -7.37
N THR A 27 23.88 -13.21 -6.26
CA THR A 27 25.03 -14.14 -6.26
C THR A 27 24.60 -15.59 -6.13
N ARG A 28 23.52 -15.85 -5.40
CA ARG A 28 23.06 -17.20 -5.09
C ARG A 28 21.59 -17.21 -4.67
N ILE A 29 20.87 -18.28 -5.00
CA ILE A 29 19.54 -18.60 -4.47
C ILE A 29 19.66 -19.96 -3.76
N GLU A 30 19.34 -19.99 -2.48
CA GLU A 30 19.24 -21.20 -1.68
C GLU A 30 17.78 -21.59 -1.52
N ILE A 31 17.39 -22.74 -2.08
CA ILE A 31 16.05 -23.28 -1.95
C ILE A 31 16.00 -24.17 -0.72
N ALA A 32 15.23 -23.75 0.28
CA ALA A 32 15.00 -24.50 1.52
C ALA A 32 13.92 -25.58 1.33
N SER A 33 12.89 -25.29 0.53
CA SER A 33 11.82 -26.27 0.23
C SER A 33 11.19 -25.99 -1.13
N CYS A 34 10.73 -27.06 -1.77
CA CYS A 34 9.91 -27.02 -2.98
C CYS A 34 8.78 -28.06 -2.79
N THR A 35 7.53 -27.60 -2.81
CA THR A 35 6.37 -28.44 -2.52
C THR A 35 5.20 -28.15 -3.46
N ASP A 36 4.36 -29.14 -3.71
CA ASP A 36 3.17 -28.96 -4.52
C ASP A 36 2.13 -28.08 -3.79
N VAL A 37 1.61 -27.10 -4.50
CA VAL A 37 0.44 -26.33 -4.07
C VAL A 37 -0.79 -27.23 -4.14
N LEU A 38 -1.58 -27.29 -3.07
CA LEU A 38 -2.81 -28.09 -2.97
C LEU A 38 -2.62 -29.56 -3.41
N GLY A 39 -1.48 -30.17 -3.06
CA GLY A 39 -1.19 -31.55 -3.43
C GLY A 39 -1.09 -31.78 -4.96
N GLY A 40 -0.79 -30.76 -5.73
CA GLY A 40 -0.71 -30.83 -7.19
C GLY A 40 -2.04 -30.70 -7.92
N LYS A 41 -3.11 -30.23 -7.25
CA LYS A 41 -4.40 -29.93 -7.88
C LYS A 41 -4.22 -28.88 -8.99
N PRO A 42 -4.74 -29.11 -10.21
CA PRO A 42 -4.64 -28.14 -11.30
C PRO A 42 -5.43 -26.85 -10.99
N LEU A 43 -4.84 -25.71 -11.32
CA LEU A 43 -5.44 -24.38 -11.22
C LEU A 43 -5.64 -23.81 -12.64
N GLY A 44 -6.80 -24.10 -13.21
CA GLY A 44 -7.15 -23.72 -14.58
C GLY A 44 -6.22 -24.32 -15.64
N ALA A 45 -6.04 -23.64 -16.76
CA ALA A 45 -5.20 -24.08 -17.87
C ALA A 45 -3.69 -24.10 -17.54
N ALA A 46 -3.25 -23.34 -16.54
CA ALA A 46 -1.88 -23.32 -16.08
C ALA A 46 -1.44 -24.62 -15.39
N GLY A 47 -2.40 -25.46 -14.97
CA GLY A 47 -2.11 -26.75 -14.34
C GLY A 47 -1.71 -26.62 -12.87
N ALA A 48 -0.93 -27.60 -12.37
CA ALA A 48 -0.46 -27.60 -11.01
C ALA A 48 0.60 -26.53 -10.76
N TYR A 49 0.62 -26.00 -9.53
CA TYR A 49 1.63 -25.05 -9.07
C TYR A 49 2.56 -25.68 -8.04
N GLU A 50 3.78 -25.16 -7.97
CA GLU A 50 4.73 -25.44 -6.91
C GLU A 50 5.00 -24.20 -6.07
N LYS A 51 5.30 -24.43 -4.78
CA LYS A 51 5.72 -23.44 -3.82
C LYS A 51 7.21 -23.62 -3.55
N ILE A 52 8.00 -22.60 -3.84
CA ILE A 52 9.44 -22.54 -3.59
C ILE A 52 9.68 -21.55 -2.46
N VAL A 53 10.36 -21.97 -1.40
CA VAL A 53 10.76 -21.14 -0.27
C VAL A 53 12.26 -21.22 -0.08
N GLY A 54 12.90 -20.06 0.15
CA GLY A 54 14.35 -20.02 0.28
C GLY A 54 14.89 -18.66 0.68
N LYS A 55 16.15 -18.45 0.36
CA LYS A 55 16.87 -17.17 0.50
C LYS A 55 17.55 -16.80 -0.80
N VAL A 56 17.60 -15.51 -1.06
CA VAL A 56 18.38 -14.91 -2.13
C VAL A 56 19.50 -14.08 -1.53
N PHE A 57 20.71 -14.20 -2.09
CA PHE A 57 21.92 -13.51 -1.66
C PHE A 57 22.34 -12.52 -2.76
N PHE A 58 22.72 -11.35 -2.32
CA PHE A 58 23.07 -10.23 -3.18
C PHE A 58 24.46 -9.70 -2.87
N SER A 59 25.06 -9.07 -3.89
CA SER A 59 26.31 -8.35 -3.78
C SER A 59 26.23 -7.08 -4.62
N VAL A 60 26.41 -5.90 -4.02
CA VAL A 60 26.32 -4.61 -4.70
C VAL A 60 27.66 -3.87 -4.59
N ASP A 61 28.04 -3.17 -5.68
CA ASP A 61 29.22 -2.30 -5.67
C ASP A 61 28.81 -0.92 -5.10
N PRO A 62 29.37 -0.52 -3.93
CA PRO A 62 29.06 0.78 -3.35
C PRO A 62 29.58 1.98 -4.17
N ALA A 63 30.52 1.76 -5.08
CA ALA A 63 31.03 2.80 -5.97
C ALA A 63 30.19 2.98 -7.24
N HIS A 64 29.37 1.98 -7.59
CA HIS A 64 28.58 2.00 -8.82
C HIS A 64 27.53 3.15 -8.82
N PRO A 65 27.39 3.91 -9.93
CA PRO A 65 26.46 5.04 -9.99
C PRO A 65 25.00 4.69 -9.63
N ARG A 66 24.51 3.51 -10.01
CA ARG A 66 23.15 3.02 -9.71
C ARG A 66 22.90 2.71 -8.24
N ASN A 67 23.97 2.60 -7.43
CA ASN A 67 23.87 2.32 -5.98
C ASN A 67 24.10 3.57 -5.13
N LYS A 68 24.56 4.68 -5.71
CA LYS A 68 24.87 5.94 -4.97
C LYS A 68 23.67 6.50 -4.21
N ALA A 69 22.45 6.18 -4.63
CA ALA A 69 21.24 6.60 -3.93
C ALA A 69 21.03 5.87 -2.59
N ILE A 70 21.70 4.72 -2.35
CA ILE A 70 21.56 3.96 -1.11
C ILE A 70 22.33 4.66 0.00
N VAL A 71 21.59 5.20 0.97
CA VAL A 71 22.16 5.97 2.08
C VAL A 71 23.03 5.06 2.96
N ASP A 72 24.21 5.55 3.34
CA ASP A 72 25.23 4.86 4.17
C ASP A 72 25.74 3.52 3.57
N LEU A 73 25.58 3.28 2.28
CA LEU A 73 26.12 2.08 1.64
C LEU A 73 27.66 2.02 1.74
N ASP A 74 28.31 3.18 1.68
CA ASP A 74 29.76 3.33 1.85
C ASP A 74 30.24 2.97 3.27
N LYS A 75 29.35 2.97 4.25
CA LYS A 75 29.58 2.65 5.67
C LYS A 75 29.26 1.20 6.04
N ALA A 76 28.75 0.41 5.10
CA ALA A 76 28.51 -1.01 5.32
C ALA A 76 29.83 -1.81 5.33
N PRO A 77 29.90 -2.92 6.07
CA PRO A 77 31.00 -3.89 5.95
C PRO A 77 31.11 -4.39 4.50
N ARG A 78 32.37 -4.58 4.05
CA ARG A 78 32.68 -5.04 2.70
C ARG A 78 33.30 -6.44 2.72
N ASP A 79 33.02 -7.22 1.69
CA ASP A 79 33.69 -8.47 1.43
C ASP A 79 35.13 -8.28 0.87
N ALA A 80 35.81 -9.37 0.52
CA ALA A 80 37.17 -9.33 0.01
C ALA A 80 37.33 -8.58 -1.33
N ASP A 81 36.22 -8.50 -2.10
CA ASP A 81 36.18 -7.82 -3.41
C ASP A 81 35.72 -6.35 -3.26
N GLY A 82 35.56 -5.86 -2.01
CA GLY A 82 35.16 -4.49 -1.70
C GLY A 82 33.66 -4.23 -1.88
N ARG A 83 32.87 -5.25 -2.09
CA ARG A 83 31.42 -5.18 -2.30
C ARG A 83 30.64 -5.31 -0.98
N VAL A 84 29.40 -4.85 -0.96
CA VAL A 84 28.48 -5.03 0.16
C VAL A 84 27.57 -6.20 -0.13
N THR A 85 27.58 -7.21 0.77
CA THR A 85 26.76 -8.41 0.68
C THR A 85 25.60 -8.35 1.66
N PHE A 86 24.44 -8.89 1.24
CA PHE A 86 23.24 -9.01 2.05
C PHE A 86 22.35 -10.14 1.55
N SER A 87 21.29 -10.46 2.28
CA SER A 87 20.35 -11.52 1.86
C SER A 87 18.91 -11.15 2.16
N ALA A 88 17.98 -11.85 1.50
CA ALA A 88 16.54 -11.68 1.73
C ALA A 88 15.81 -13.02 1.68
N ASP A 89 14.68 -13.10 2.38
CA ASP A 89 13.77 -14.22 2.24
C ASP A 89 13.15 -14.23 0.86
N LEU A 90 12.97 -15.41 0.27
CA LEU A 90 12.38 -15.65 -1.04
C LEU A 90 11.20 -16.61 -0.91
N TYR A 91 10.09 -16.27 -1.56
CA TYR A 91 8.92 -17.14 -1.70
C TYR A 91 8.38 -17.02 -3.11
N VAL A 92 8.04 -18.15 -3.75
CA VAL A 92 7.53 -18.18 -5.12
C VAL A 92 6.39 -19.17 -5.23
N LEU A 93 5.37 -18.80 -6.00
CA LEU A 93 4.36 -19.73 -6.53
C LEU A 93 4.45 -19.73 -8.05
N ALA A 94 4.80 -20.88 -8.65
CA ALA A 94 5.03 -21.00 -10.07
C ALA A 94 4.28 -22.19 -10.67
N PRO A 95 3.81 -22.10 -11.93
CA PRO A 95 3.35 -23.27 -12.67
C PRO A 95 4.44 -24.34 -12.74
N LYS A 96 4.15 -25.59 -12.36
CA LYS A 96 5.10 -26.72 -12.47
C LYS A 96 5.52 -26.97 -13.91
N ASP A 97 4.61 -26.79 -14.84
CA ASP A 97 4.89 -26.80 -16.26
C ASP A 97 5.09 -25.37 -16.78
N ALA A 98 6.36 -24.95 -16.93
CA ALA A 98 6.69 -23.63 -17.41
C ALA A 98 6.16 -23.34 -18.84
N ALA A 99 5.81 -24.37 -19.64
CA ALA A 99 5.18 -24.16 -20.94
C ALA A 99 3.72 -23.69 -20.81
N ARG A 100 3.11 -23.88 -19.63
CA ARG A 100 1.78 -23.40 -19.28
C ARG A 100 1.78 -22.07 -18.54
N ALA A 101 2.97 -21.58 -18.12
CA ALA A 101 3.10 -20.25 -17.56
C ALA A 101 2.82 -19.20 -18.63
N ASN A 102 2.26 -18.06 -18.21
CA ASN A 102 2.03 -16.94 -19.12
C ASN A 102 3.32 -16.14 -19.44
N GLY A 103 4.46 -16.51 -18.85
CA GLY A 103 5.75 -15.86 -19.06
C GLY A 103 5.95 -14.56 -18.28
N VAL A 104 5.08 -14.26 -17.31
CA VAL A 104 5.20 -13.10 -16.41
C VAL A 104 5.58 -13.55 -15.02
N ALA A 105 6.62 -12.94 -14.46
CA ALA A 105 6.87 -12.92 -13.02
C ALA A 105 6.22 -11.68 -12.42
N PHE A 106 5.28 -11.87 -11.50
CA PHE A 106 4.54 -10.80 -10.85
C PHE A 106 4.99 -10.67 -9.40
N PHE A 107 5.74 -9.62 -9.13
CA PHE A 107 6.30 -9.33 -7.81
C PHE A 107 5.26 -8.60 -6.96
N ASP A 108 4.95 -9.18 -5.80
CA ASP A 108 4.21 -8.51 -4.73
C ASP A 108 5.21 -7.88 -3.76
N VAL A 109 5.31 -6.57 -3.76
CA VAL A 109 6.14 -5.83 -2.80
C VAL A 109 5.50 -5.98 -1.42
N LEU A 110 6.23 -6.61 -0.49
CA LEU A 110 5.72 -7.05 0.79
C LEU A 110 5.35 -5.89 1.72
N ASN A 111 4.11 -5.84 2.18
CA ASN A 111 3.68 -4.88 3.20
C ASN A 111 4.00 -5.40 4.60
N ARG A 112 5.07 -4.91 5.20
CA ARG A 112 5.55 -5.37 6.52
C ARG A 112 5.76 -6.89 6.56
N GLY A 113 6.41 -7.41 5.52
CA GLY A 113 6.67 -8.83 5.37
C GLY A 113 5.47 -9.69 4.99
N ARG A 114 4.29 -9.10 4.71
CA ARG A 114 3.04 -9.81 4.36
C ARG A 114 2.81 -9.83 2.87
N LYS A 115 2.24 -10.92 2.39
CA LYS A 115 1.80 -11.14 1.02
C LYS A 115 0.39 -10.58 0.82
N ASN A 116 0.18 -9.70 -0.17
CA ASN A 116 -1.11 -9.05 -0.40
C ASN A 116 -1.74 -9.40 -1.75
N ILE A 117 -0.96 -9.81 -2.73
CA ILE A 117 -1.41 -9.97 -4.11
C ILE A 117 -2.58 -10.96 -4.27
N LEU A 118 -2.60 -12.02 -3.46
CA LEU A 118 -3.71 -12.99 -3.47
C LEU A 118 -5.01 -12.37 -2.95
N ARG A 119 -4.92 -11.51 -1.91
CA ARG A 119 -6.09 -10.77 -1.44
C ARG A 119 -6.62 -9.82 -2.52
N ASP A 120 -5.73 -9.08 -3.14
CA ASP A 120 -6.10 -7.96 -4.00
C ASP A 120 -6.54 -8.40 -5.41
N PHE A 121 -6.11 -9.59 -5.87
CA PHE A 121 -6.48 -10.12 -7.19
C PHE A 121 -7.31 -11.41 -7.14
N ASN A 122 -7.05 -12.31 -6.20
CA ASN A 122 -7.82 -13.56 -6.07
C ASN A 122 -8.97 -13.46 -5.06
N ARG A 123 -9.10 -12.31 -4.35
CA ARG A 123 -10.08 -12.14 -3.27
C ARG A 123 -9.89 -13.18 -2.15
N ALA A 124 -8.66 -13.57 -1.92
CA ALA A 124 -8.26 -14.51 -0.87
C ALA A 124 -8.18 -13.84 0.50
N PRO A 125 -8.24 -14.59 1.61
CA PRO A 125 -7.83 -14.05 2.90
C PRO A 125 -6.34 -13.69 2.90
N ALA A 126 -5.95 -12.71 3.72
CA ALA A 126 -4.55 -12.35 3.88
C ALA A 126 -3.86 -13.34 4.84
N VAL A 127 -3.28 -14.41 4.31
CA VAL A 127 -2.52 -15.41 5.07
C VAL A 127 -1.03 -15.34 4.74
N PRO A 128 -0.13 -15.46 5.73
CA PRO A 128 1.31 -15.40 5.49
C PRO A 128 1.86 -16.55 4.65
N ASP A 129 1.33 -17.77 4.83
CA ASP A 129 1.70 -18.98 4.08
C ASP A 129 0.43 -19.71 3.61
N PRO A 130 -0.05 -19.47 2.39
CA PRO A 130 -1.24 -20.13 1.86
C PRO A 130 -1.01 -21.64 1.68
N THR A 131 -1.93 -22.46 2.22
CA THR A 131 -1.87 -23.93 2.18
C THR A 131 -3.20 -24.57 1.86
N ALA A 132 -4.30 -24.03 2.36
CA ALA A 132 -5.65 -24.53 2.10
C ALA A 132 -6.23 -23.91 0.80
N GLU A 133 -7.19 -24.57 0.18
CA GLU A 133 -7.81 -24.09 -1.06
C GLU A 133 -8.39 -22.67 -0.91
N GLY A 134 -9.03 -22.38 0.21
CA GLY A 134 -9.57 -21.05 0.51
C GLY A 134 -8.53 -19.93 0.60
N ASP A 135 -7.26 -20.28 0.91
CA ASP A 135 -6.17 -19.30 1.01
C ASP A 135 -5.76 -18.74 -0.36
N PHE A 136 -6.17 -19.39 -1.44
CA PHE A 136 -5.92 -18.97 -2.81
C PHE A 136 -7.12 -18.22 -3.43
N GLY A 137 -8.21 -18.04 -2.67
CA GLY A 137 -9.43 -17.40 -3.14
C GLY A 137 -10.02 -18.11 -4.38
N ASP A 138 -10.37 -17.35 -5.41
CA ASP A 138 -10.87 -17.93 -6.67
C ASP A 138 -9.77 -18.35 -7.65
N GLY A 139 -8.49 -18.22 -7.26
CA GLY A 139 -7.34 -18.64 -8.04
C GLY A 139 -7.09 -17.81 -9.31
N PHE A 140 -7.61 -16.60 -9.43
CA PHE A 140 -7.52 -15.78 -10.64
C PHE A 140 -6.11 -15.71 -11.21
N LEU A 141 -5.10 -15.30 -10.42
CA LEU A 141 -3.72 -15.16 -10.88
C LEU A 141 -3.13 -16.49 -11.35
N MET A 142 -3.43 -17.58 -10.64
CA MET A 142 -2.94 -18.91 -10.99
C MET A 142 -3.62 -19.44 -12.26
N ARG A 143 -4.93 -19.24 -12.41
CA ARG A 143 -5.65 -19.62 -13.64
C ARG A 143 -5.12 -18.87 -14.86
N GLN A 144 -4.59 -17.66 -14.68
CA GLN A 144 -3.93 -16.86 -15.71
C GLN A 144 -2.46 -17.25 -15.94
N GLY A 145 -1.90 -18.15 -15.14
CA GLY A 145 -0.53 -18.68 -15.33
C GLY A 145 0.60 -17.77 -14.87
N TYR A 146 0.35 -16.82 -13.98
CA TYR A 146 1.40 -15.96 -13.40
C TYR A 146 2.35 -16.76 -12.51
N THR A 147 3.64 -16.45 -12.57
CA THR A 147 4.60 -16.79 -11.53
C THR A 147 4.59 -15.65 -10.51
N LEU A 148 4.22 -15.93 -9.26
CA LEU A 148 4.16 -14.94 -8.19
C LEU A 148 5.45 -14.96 -7.39
N VAL A 149 6.07 -13.80 -7.16
CA VAL A 149 7.38 -13.68 -6.51
C VAL A 149 7.31 -12.69 -5.35
N TRP A 150 7.84 -13.10 -4.19
CA TRP A 150 8.00 -12.26 -3.01
C TRP A 150 9.45 -12.29 -2.56
N VAL A 151 10.02 -11.11 -2.32
CA VAL A 151 11.38 -10.92 -1.80
C VAL A 151 11.31 -10.02 -0.57
N GLY A 152 11.96 -10.42 0.53
CA GLY A 152 12.07 -9.57 1.70
C GLY A 152 12.81 -8.28 1.36
N TRP A 153 12.24 -7.11 1.70
CA TRP A 153 12.88 -5.83 1.43
C TRP A 153 13.04 -4.95 2.68
N GLN A 154 12.30 -5.28 3.76
CA GLN A 154 12.36 -4.56 5.03
C GLN A 154 13.21 -5.32 6.04
N PHE A 155 14.12 -4.64 6.71
CA PHE A 155 15.00 -5.24 7.70
C PHE A 155 14.36 -5.38 9.09
N ASP A 156 13.38 -4.52 9.40
CA ASP A 156 12.73 -4.39 10.71
C ASP A 156 11.49 -5.29 10.88
N ILE A 157 11.43 -6.39 10.15
CA ILE A 157 10.34 -7.37 10.21
C ILE A 157 10.75 -8.53 11.14
N PRO A 158 9.89 -8.93 12.11
CA PRO A 158 10.18 -10.06 12.98
C PRO A 158 10.19 -11.38 12.22
N ARG A 159 11.14 -12.26 12.54
CA ARG A 159 11.30 -13.58 11.89
C ARG A 159 10.32 -14.60 12.47
N ARG A 160 9.02 -14.39 12.30
CA ARG A 160 7.96 -15.25 12.81
C ARG A 160 6.73 -15.28 11.91
N GLY A 161 5.91 -16.32 12.04
CA GLY A 161 4.57 -16.37 11.41
C GLY A 161 4.56 -16.27 9.89
N GLY A 162 5.63 -16.67 9.20
CA GLY A 162 5.73 -16.60 7.74
C GLY A 162 5.95 -15.20 7.18
N LEU A 163 6.27 -14.22 8.02
CA LEU A 163 6.69 -12.88 7.59
C LEU A 163 8.08 -12.94 6.96
N MET A 164 8.29 -12.13 5.92
CA MET A 164 9.52 -12.13 5.15
C MET A 164 10.27 -10.82 5.33
N ALA A 165 11.61 -10.91 5.44
CA ALA A 165 12.45 -9.77 5.75
C ALA A 165 13.76 -9.78 4.96
N LEU A 166 14.46 -8.64 5.02
CA LEU A 166 15.81 -8.42 4.52
C LEU A 166 16.82 -8.53 5.67
N ASP A 167 17.95 -9.15 5.43
CA ASP A 167 19.14 -9.12 6.31
C ASP A 167 20.07 -8.00 5.85
N ALA A 168 19.76 -6.76 6.26
CA ALA A 168 20.57 -5.60 5.91
C ALA A 168 21.77 -5.45 6.85
N PRO A 169 22.98 -5.13 6.34
CA PRO A 169 24.16 -4.89 7.17
C PRO A 169 24.02 -3.59 7.97
N PRO A 170 24.72 -3.47 9.11
CA PRO A 170 24.82 -2.23 9.84
C PRO A 170 25.61 -1.18 9.05
N ALA A 171 25.28 0.09 9.26
CA ALA A 171 26.13 1.21 8.88
C ALA A 171 27.06 1.55 10.05
N LEU A 172 28.38 1.61 9.79
CA LEU A 172 29.40 1.84 10.80
C LEU A 172 30.20 3.11 10.49
N ASP A 173 30.50 3.88 11.51
CA ASP A 173 31.48 4.98 11.43
C ASP A 173 32.77 4.57 12.12
N GLN A 174 33.83 4.44 11.34
CA GLN A 174 35.13 3.92 11.83
C GLN A 174 35.01 2.61 12.64
N GLY A 175 34.15 1.70 12.18
CA GLY A 175 33.88 0.41 12.83
C GLY A 175 32.95 0.47 14.06
N LYS A 176 32.41 1.64 14.40
CA LYS A 176 31.46 1.82 15.52
C LYS A 176 30.03 2.03 15.04
N ALA A 177 29.08 1.59 15.85
CA ALA A 177 27.65 1.83 15.57
C ALA A 177 27.37 3.34 15.52
N ILE A 178 26.72 3.79 14.46
CA ILE A 178 26.30 5.19 14.31
C ILE A 178 25.19 5.48 15.32
N THR A 179 25.23 6.68 15.91
CA THR A 179 24.14 7.22 16.75
C THR A 179 23.46 8.38 16.04
N GLY A 180 22.22 8.66 16.43
CA GLY A 180 21.45 9.77 15.89
C GLY A 180 20.05 9.84 16.46
N ARG A 181 19.44 11.02 16.29
CA ARG A 181 18.11 11.29 16.82
C ARG A 181 17.03 10.67 15.94
N VAL A 182 16.08 9.99 16.56
CA VAL A 182 14.90 9.44 15.93
C VAL A 182 13.63 9.94 16.62
N SER A 183 12.55 10.12 15.85
CA SER A 183 11.24 10.48 16.37
C SER A 183 10.18 9.50 15.89
N THR A 184 9.14 9.28 16.70
CA THR A 184 7.97 8.47 16.32
C THR A 184 6.70 9.10 16.89
N THR A 185 5.65 9.11 16.08
CA THR A 185 4.32 9.57 16.50
C THR A 185 3.38 8.39 16.64
N PHE A 186 2.46 8.47 17.60
CA PHE A 186 1.43 7.47 17.82
C PHE A 186 0.18 8.08 18.45
N THR A 187 -0.96 7.38 18.29
CA THR A 187 -2.27 7.84 18.81
C THR A 187 -2.95 6.66 19.51
N PRO A 188 -2.93 6.62 20.85
CA PRO A 188 -3.65 5.60 21.62
C PRO A 188 -5.17 5.70 21.42
N ASN A 189 -5.85 4.55 21.43
CA ASN A 189 -7.30 4.49 21.43
C ASN A 189 -7.90 4.19 22.81
N THR A 190 -7.05 3.86 23.78
CA THR A 190 -7.40 3.48 25.16
C THR A 190 -6.54 4.25 26.15
N ALA A 191 -7.05 4.39 27.38
CA ALA A 191 -6.36 5.08 28.46
C ALA A 191 -5.40 4.18 29.26
N GLU A 192 -4.71 3.26 28.57
CA GLU A 192 -3.73 2.36 29.19
C GLU A 192 -2.44 3.11 29.55
N GLU A 193 -1.75 2.65 30.61
CA GLU A 193 -0.46 3.24 31.02
C GLU A 193 0.73 2.74 30.19
N THR A 194 0.55 1.71 29.38
CA THR A 194 1.61 1.15 28.53
C THR A 194 1.20 1.17 27.07
N TYR A 195 2.05 1.72 26.21
CA TYR A 195 1.86 1.71 24.77
C TYR A 195 3.01 0.97 24.09
N ALA A 196 2.67 0.00 23.23
CA ALA A 196 3.67 -0.69 22.42
C ALA A 196 4.20 0.25 21.32
N LEU A 197 5.52 0.43 21.27
CA LEU A 197 6.20 1.26 20.27
C LEU A 197 6.42 0.52 18.95
N ASP A 198 5.48 -0.29 18.57
CA ASP A 198 5.49 -1.02 17.31
C ASP A 198 4.68 -0.31 16.23
N ASP A 199 4.56 -0.95 15.09
CA ASP A 199 3.70 -0.48 14.03
C ASP A 199 2.23 -0.75 14.36
N MET A 200 1.55 0.22 14.91
CA MET A 200 0.11 0.17 15.19
C MET A 200 -0.30 -0.96 16.17
N GLY A 201 0.54 -1.33 17.13
CA GLY A 201 0.27 -2.40 18.07
C GLY A 201 0.35 -3.83 17.50
N ARG A 202 1.00 -4.01 16.35
CA ARG A 202 1.03 -5.30 15.64
C ARG A 202 2.30 -6.11 15.84
N TYR A 203 3.41 -5.46 16.20
CA TYR A 203 4.74 -6.06 16.25
C TYR A 203 5.52 -5.59 17.48
N ALA A 204 4.99 -5.85 18.66
CA ALA A 204 5.55 -5.43 19.95
C ALA A 204 7.01 -5.87 20.22
N ASP A 205 7.54 -6.74 19.38
CA ASP A 205 8.90 -7.25 19.43
C ASP A 205 9.75 -6.87 18.21
N THR A 206 9.26 -5.96 17.34
CA THR A 206 10.08 -5.47 16.24
C THR A 206 11.30 -4.72 16.77
N THR A 207 12.44 -5.02 16.16
CA THR A 207 13.68 -4.32 16.43
C THR A 207 13.59 -2.90 15.91
N ARG A 208 13.17 -1.99 16.78
CA ARG A 208 13.40 -0.57 16.55
C ARG A 208 14.85 -0.27 16.85
N TYR A 209 15.34 0.84 16.37
CA TYR A 209 16.64 1.33 16.79
C TYR A 209 16.63 1.53 18.31
N PRO A 210 17.48 0.80 19.07
CA PRO A 210 17.46 0.90 20.52
C PRO A 210 17.90 2.29 20.95
N PRO A 211 17.34 2.85 22.03
CA PRO A 211 17.84 4.08 22.61
C PRO A 211 19.29 3.90 23.05
N LEU A 212 20.11 4.91 22.82
CA LEU A 212 21.49 4.94 23.28
C LEU A 212 21.53 4.85 24.82
N ASP A 213 20.70 5.63 25.47
CA ASP A 213 20.40 5.59 26.90
C ASP A 213 18.89 5.77 27.12
N PRO A 214 18.15 4.72 27.54
CA PRO A 214 16.71 4.82 27.76
C PRO A 214 16.34 5.74 28.94
N LEU A 215 17.29 6.05 29.83
CA LEU A 215 17.06 6.91 30.99
C LEU A 215 17.46 8.37 30.75
N SER A 216 18.07 8.67 29.61
CA SER A 216 18.56 10.01 29.28
C SER A 216 17.49 11.09 29.46
N ALA A 217 17.86 12.20 30.08
CA ALA A 217 17.03 13.40 30.20
C ALA A 217 16.82 14.12 28.86
N ALA A 218 17.65 13.82 27.84
CA ALA A 218 17.49 14.35 26.49
C ALA A 218 16.41 13.65 25.67
N ASN A 219 15.89 12.52 26.13
CA ASN A 219 14.72 11.87 25.53
C ASN A 219 13.47 12.70 25.84
N THR A 220 12.63 12.94 24.86
CA THR A 220 11.45 13.79 25.01
C THR A 220 10.17 13.07 24.59
N LEU A 221 9.09 13.32 25.30
CA LEU A 221 7.74 12.94 24.93
C LEU A 221 6.87 14.20 24.94
N THR A 222 6.13 14.41 23.87
CA THR A 222 5.14 15.49 23.78
C THR A 222 3.76 14.93 23.48
N VAL A 223 2.71 15.68 23.82
CA VAL A 223 1.31 15.38 23.47
C VAL A 223 0.67 16.61 22.85
N ARG A 224 -0.26 16.40 21.91
CA ARG A 224 -1.06 17.47 21.30
C ARG A 224 -2.51 17.03 21.06
N ASP A 225 -3.40 18.02 21.12
CA ASP A 225 -4.83 17.85 20.88
C ASP A 225 -5.06 17.88 19.37
N GLY A 226 -5.40 16.73 18.78
CA GLY A 226 -5.56 16.59 17.34
C GLY A 226 -4.25 16.75 16.56
N PHE A 227 -4.37 16.51 15.27
CA PHE A 227 -3.21 16.50 14.35
C PHE A 227 -2.51 17.87 14.25
N LEU A 228 -3.27 18.97 14.26
CA LEU A 228 -2.74 20.35 14.13
C LEU A 228 -2.48 21.03 15.49
N GLY A 229 -2.73 20.36 16.61
CA GLY A 229 -2.55 20.93 17.95
C GLY A 229 -1.11 21.29 18.27
N ALA A 230 -0.91 22.30 19.10
CA ALA A 230 0.42 22.67 19.59
C ALA A 230 0.98 21.56 20.51
N PRO A 231 2.25 21.14 20.32
CA PRO A 231 2.87 20.13 21.17
C PRO A 231 3.09 20.67 22.60
N ARG A 232 2.68 19.88 23.59
CA ARG A 232 2.94 20.14 25.03
C ARG A 232 3.91 19.09 25.53
N PRO A 233 5.03 19.47 26.18
CA PRO A 233 5.99 18.52 26.72
C PRO A 233 5.40 17.76 27.93
N ILE A 234 5.70 16.47 28.04
CA ILE A 234 5.43 15.63 29.21
C ILE A 234 6.71 15.56 30.04
N ALA A 235 6.61 15.86 31.33
CA ALA A 235 7.77 15.85 32.21
C ALA A 235 8.47 14.48 32.23
N ARG A 236 9.81 14.47 32.23
CA ARG A 236 10.63 13.26 32.04
C ARG A 236 10.41 12.20 33.13
N ASP A 237 10.03 12.60 34.32
CA ASP A 237 9.71 11.73 35.46
C ASP A 237 8.31 11.10 35.39
N GLN A 238 7.49 11.49 34.42
CA GLN A 238 6.14 10.94 34.22
C GLN A 238 6.12 9.77 33.24
N TRP A 239 7.21 9.52 32.51
CA TRP A 239 7.26 8.47 31.50
C TRP A 239 8.63 7.82 31.39
N GLN A 240 8.66 6.56 30.90
CA GLN A 240 9.91 5.89 30.57
C GLN A 240 9.71 4.77 29.55
N PHE A 241 10.80 4.31 28.94
CA PHE A 241 10.79 3.04 28.21
C PHE A 241 10.48 1.89 29.18
N GLY A 242 9.38 1.20 28.99
CA GLY A 242 8.96 0.16 29.90
C GLY A 242 7.53 -0.28 29.71
N ARG A 243 7.17 -1.34 30.39
CA ARG A 243 5.80 -1.84 30.49
C ARG A 243 5.46 -2.29 31.91
N LEU A 244 4.19 -2.26 32.26
CA LEU A 244 3.72 -2.89 33.45
C LEU A 244 3.64 -4.42 33.26
N LYS A 245 4.31 -5.16 34.16
CA LYS A 245 4.21 -6.60 34.28
C LYS A 245 3.86 -6.96 35.71
N ASP A 246 2.70 -7.58 35.90
CA ASP A 246 2.18 -7.92 37.25
C ASP A 246 2.15 -6.70 38.21
N GLY A 247 1.77 -5.52 37.68
CA GLY A 247 1.72 -4.27 38.42
C GLY A 247 3.08 -3.62 38.71
N GLN A 248 4.18 -4.22 38.28
CA GLN A 248 5.54 -3.66 38.42
C GLN A 248 6.03 -3.11 37.08
N LEU A 249 6.63 -1.92 37.14
CA LEU A 249 7.22 -1.30 35.96
C LEU A 249 8.59 -1.92 35.65
N VAL A 250 8.73 -2.57 34.50
CA VAL A 250 9.97 -3.18 34.03
C VAL A 250 10.48 -2.44 32.80
N LEU A 251 11.80 -2.28 32.71
CA LEU A 251 12.44 -1.68 31.55
C LEU A 251 12.17 -2.52 30.30
N ASP A 252 11.63 -1.87 29.25
CA ASP A 252 11.36 -2.49 27.95
C ASP A 252 11.42 -1.43 26.85
N ILE A 253 12.41 -1.51 25.98
CA ILE A 253 12.61 -0.53 24.90
C ILE A 253 11.57 -0.62 23.78
N SER A 254 10.75 -1.68 23.75
CA SER A 254 9.67 -1.86 22.78
C SER A 254 8.34 -1.28 23.24
N ALA A 255 8.30 -0.71 24.44
CA ALA A 255 7.10 -0.10 25.02
C ALA A 255 7.41 1.20 25.73
N LEU A 256 6.41 2.02 25.89
CA LEU A 256 6.48 3.29 26.61
C LEU A 256 5.43 3.32 27.72
N TYR A 257 5.86 3.48 28.95
CA TYR A 257 5.01 3.68 30.10
C TYR A 257 4.78 5.18 30.33
N LEU A 258 3.54 5.55 30.57
CA LEU A 258 3.13 6.89 30.99
C LEU A 258 2.31 6.80 32.28
N LYS A 259 2.78 7.44 33.32
CA LYS A 259 2.10 7.48 34.62
C LYS A 259 0.75 8.16 34.50
N GLY A 260 -0.31 7.47 34.94
CA GLY A 260 -1.69 7.96 34.82
C GLY A 260 -2.36 7.67 33.47
N GLY A 261 -1.64 7.06 32.55
CA GLY A 261 -2.18 6.59 31.27
C GLY A 261 -2.18 7.62 30.16
N TYR A 262 -2.42 7.13 28.95
CA TYR A 262 -2.55 7.93 27.75
C TYR A 262 -3.96 8.50 27.59
N GLU A 263 -4.06 9.71 27.05
CA GLU A 263 -5.36 10.29 26.65
C GLU A 263 -5.76 9.75 25.28
N PRO A 264 -6.91 9.03 25.16
CA PRO A 264 -7.34 8.46 23.89
C PRO A 264 -7.51 9.51 22.79
N GLY A 265 -7.00 9.21 21.61
CA GLY A 265 -7.12 10.08 20.45
C GLY A 265 -6.11 11.22 20.37
N HIS A 266 -5.34 11.46 21.41
CA HIS A 266 -4.29 12.48 21.40
C HIS A 266 -3.06 11.98 20.63
N PHE A 267 -2.33 12.93 20.01
CA PHE A 267 -1.11 12.64 19.27
C PHE A 267 0.10 12.77 20.19
N TYR A 268 0.81 11.68 20.38
CA TYR A 268 2.06 11.63 21.12
C TYR A 268 3.24 11.57 20.14
N GLU A 269 4.32 12.26 20.50
CA GLU A 269 5.58 12.19 19.77
C GLU A 269 6.73 11.91 20.74
N LEU A 270 7.37 10.76 20.54
CA LEU A 270 8.57 10.35 21.26
C LEU A 270 9.79 10.66 20.40
N SER A 271 10.79 11.34 20.97
CA SER A 271 12.08 11.59 20.32
C SER A 271 13.23 11.24 21.24
N TYR A 272 14.22 10.49 20.73
CA TYR A 272 15.35 9.99 21.52
C TYR A 272 16.60 9.79 20.65
N GLU A 273 17.76 9.74 21.31
CA GLU A 273 19.01 9.35 20.66
C GLU A 273 19.04 7.82 20.52
N ALA A 274 19.16 7.35 19.29
CA ALA A 274 19.24 5.93 18.95
C ALA A 274 20.65 5.53 18.54
N LYS A 275 20.93 4.22 18.50
CA LYS A 275 22.17 3.63 17.99
C LYS A 275 21.90 2.49 17.03
N GLY A 276 22.87 2.22 16.15
CA GLY A 276 22.87 1.06 15.27
C GLY A 276 22.09 1.29 13.98
N ALA A 277 22.39 2.33 13.22
CA ALA A 277 21.83 2.56 11.89
C ALA A 277 22.09 1.34 10.98
N VAL A 278 21.13 1.02 10.12
CA VAL A 278 21.16 -0.08 9.16
C VAL A 278 21.02 0.47 7.75
N VAL A 279 21.66 -0.17 6.77
CA VAL A 279 21.58 0.22 5.35
C VAL A 279 20.24 -0.24 4.75
N ALA A 280 19.16 0.43 5.13
CA ALA A 280 17.80 0.04 4.77
C ALA A 280 17.50 0.13 3.27
N GLY A 281 18.13 1.08 2.57
CA GLY A 281 17.95 1.29 1.12
C GLY A 281 18.36 0.10 0.25
N LEU A 282 19.05 -0.91 0.79
CA LEU A 282 19.31 -2.19 0.12
C LEU A 282 18.03 -2.95 -0.25
N GLY A 283 16.89 -2.62 0.35
CA GLY A 283 15.59 -3.12 -0.10
C GLY A 283 15.26 -2.76 -1.54
N PHE A 284 15.69 -1.59 -2.03
CA PHE A 284 15.54 -1.22 -3.44
C PHE A 284 16.42 -2.08 -4.35
N ALA A 285 17.69 -2.29 -3.96
CA ALA A 285 18.60 -3.15 -4.71
C ALA A 285 18.11 -4.61 -4.73
N ALA A 286 17.58 -5.13 -3.62
CA ALA A 286 17.02 -6.50 -3.55
C ALA A 286 15.94 -6.74 -4.61
N LEU A 287 14.98 -5.81 -4.74
CA LEU A 287 13.89 -5.95 -5.72
C LEU A 287 14.38 -5.72 -7.15
N ARG A 288 15.23 -4.71 -7.38
CA ARG A 288 15.85 -4.45 -8.68
C ARG A 288 16.60 -5.68 -9.20
N ASP A 289 17.50 -6.19 -8.36
CA ASP A 289 18.45 -7.23 -8.77
C ASP A 289 17.77 -8.59 -8.91
N MET A 290 16.79 -8.89 -8.06
CA MET A 290 15.99 -10.11 -8.25
C MET A 290 15.12 -10.04 -9.49
N ALA A 291 14.48 -8.89 -9.78
CA ALA A 291 13.70 -8.71 -11.01
C ALA A 291 14.57 -8.84 -12.26
N SER A 292 15.76 -8.22 -12.23
CA SER A 292 16.75 -8.35 -13.32
C SER A 292 17.24 -9.79 -13.50
N ALA A 293 17.53 -10.50 -12.41
CA ALA A 293 17.94 -11.90 -12.46
C ALA A 293 16.87 -12.81 -13.08
N VAL A 294 15.60 -12.63 -12.66
CA VAL A 294 14.45 -13.38 -13.21
C VAL A 294 14.28 -13.15 -14.71
N LYS A 295 14.53 -11.93 -15.17
CA LYS A 295 14.32 -11.54 -16.56
C LYS A 295 15.50 -11.87 -17.47
N HIS A 296 16.71 -11.63 -17.02
CA HIS A 296 17.90 -11.62 -17.89
C HIS A 296 18.82 -12.82 -17.69
N ARG A 297 18.74 -13.55 -16.56
CA ARG A 297 19.58 -14.73 -16.33
C ARG A 297 18.91 -15.99 -16.88
N GLN A 298 19.51 -16.57 -17.90
CA GLN A 298 19.08 -17.87 -18.41
C GLN A 298 19.55 -19.01 -17.47
N GLY A 299 18.65 -19.96 -17.18
CA GLY A 299 18.97 -21.15 -16.39
C GLY A 299 18.83 -21.02 -14.88
N GLY A 300 18.30 -19.90 -14.37
CA GLY A 300 17.89 -19.76 -12.96
C GLY A 300 16.66 -20.59 -12.62
N PRO A 301 16.38 -20.82 -11.32
CA PRO A 301 15.21 -21.58 -10.87
C PRO A 301 13.88 -20.86 -11.18
N ILE A 302 13.94 -19.56 -11.43
CA ILE A 302 12.81 -18.71 -11.79
C ILE A 302 13.24 -17.89 -12.99
N ALA A 303 12.46 -17.98 -14.07
CA ALA A 303 12.70 -17.21 -15.30
C ALA A 303 11.36 -16.72 -15.87
N ALA A 304 11.35 -15.49 -16.35
CA ALA A 304 10.19 -14.90 -17.00
C ALA A 304 10.61 -13.99 -18.16
N ARG A 305 9.73 -13.83 -19.14
CA ARG A 305 9.94 -12.91 -20.26
C ARG A 305 9.63 -11.47 -19.87
N TYR A 306 8.62 -11.29 -19.02
CA TYR A 306 8.17 -10.00 -18.49
C TYR A 306 8.13 -10.02 -16.97
N VAL A 307 8.40 -8.88 -16.37
CA VAL A 307 8.42 -8.74 -14.92
C VAL A 307 7.57 -7.53 -14.51
N TYR A 308 6.57 -7.78 -13.65
CA TYR A 308 5.70 -6.73 -13.12
C TYR A 308 5.88 -6.59 -11.62
N ALA A 309 5.67 -5.39 -11.09
CA ALA A 309 5.61 -5.12 -9.66
C ALA A 309 4.22 -4.60 -9.26
N PHE A 310 3.70 -5.10 -8.17
CA PHE A 310 2.50 -4.61 -7.49
C PHE A 310 2.85 -4.20 -6.07
N GLY A 311 2.40 -3.03 -5.65
CA GLY A 311 2.60 -2.55 -4.29
C GLY A 311 1.40 -1.76 -3.78
N PRO A 312 0.66 -2.27 -2.77
CA PRO A 312 -0.42 -1.53 -2.14
C PRO A 312 0.08 -0.69 -0.96
N SER A 313 -0.44 0.54 -0.80
CA SER A 313 -0.21 1.37 0.39
C SER A 313 1.26 1.76 0.58
N GLN A 314 1.92 1.28 1.64
CA GLN A 314 3.35 1.46 1.89
C GLN A 314 4.18 1.03 0.68
N ASP A 315 3.82 -0.08 0.08
CA ASP A 315 4.57 -0.68 -1.02
C ASP A 315 4.35 0.07 -2.33
N GLY A 316 3.19 0.69 -2.50
CA GLY A 316 2.94 1.63 -3.59
C GLY A 316 3.80 2.89 -3.44
N ARG A 317 3.99 3.40 -2.21
CA ARG A 317 4.93 4.50 -1.92
C ARG A 317 6.37 4.08 -2.12
N PHE A 318 6.71 2.85 -1.75
CA PHE A 318 8.03 2.26 -2.02
C PHE A 318 8.29 2.20 -3.52
N LEU A 319 7.34 1.74 -4.34
CA LEU A 319 7.48 1.72 -5.80
C LEU A 319 7.65 3.12 -6.40
N ARG A 320 6.95 4.14 -5.89
CA ARG A 320 7.16 5.52 -6.31
C ARG A 320 8.57 6.02 -5.95
N GLU A 321 9.07 5.72 -4.76
CA GLU A 321 10.43 6.05 -4.35
C GLU A 321 11.49 5.26 -5.13
N PHE A 322 11.24 3.97 -5.40
CA PHE A 322 12.07 3.11 -6.25
C PHE A 322 12.27 3.70 -7.65
N LEU A 323 11.18 4.14 -8.29
CA LEU A 323 11.23 4.80 -9.59
C LEU A 323 11.98 6.13 -9.52
N TYR A 324 11.67 6.96 -8.52
CA TYR A 324 12.31 8.26 -8.33
C TYR A 324 13.82 8.15 -8.12
N GLN A 325 14.28 7.17 -7.35
CA GLN A 325 15.72 6.94 -7.12
C GLN A 325 16.41 6.26 -8.31
N GLY A 326 15.68 5.88 -9.37
CA GLY A 326 16.24 5.31 -10.59
C GLY A 326 16.51 3.80 -10.51
N PHE A 327 15.96 3.09 -9.53
CA PHE A 327 16.22 1.66 -9.33
C PHE A 327 15.55 0.76 -10.38
N ASN A 328 14.71 1.26 -11.28
CA ASN A 328 14.25 0.44 -12.40
C ASN A 328 15.30 0.18 -13.49
N ALA A 329 16.52 0.64 -13.26
CA ALA A 329 17.71 0.29 -14.02
C ALA A 329 18.69 -0.45 -13.11
N ASP A 330 19.13 -1.64 -13.56
CA ASP A 330 20.15 -2.42 -12.87
C ASP A 330 21.58 -1.87 -13.09
N GLU A 331 22.61 -2.51 -12.55
CA GLU A 331 23.98 -2.07 -12.72
C GLU A 331 24.49 -2.16 -14.17
N GLU A 332 23.79 -2.88 -15.05
CA GLU A 332 24.07 -2.95 -16.49
C GLU A 332 23.14 -2.05 -17.33
N ASP A 333 22.43 -1.10 -16.68
CA ASP A 333 21.45 -0.17 -17.29
C ASP A 333 20.24 -0.88 -17.94
N ARG A 334 19.98 -2.14 -17.64
CA ARG A 334 18.83 -2.89 -18.13
C ARG A 334 17.59 -2.58 -17.29
N ARG A 335 16.43 -2.59 -17.92
CA ARG A 335 15.14 -2.39 -17.23
C ARG A 335 14.78 -3.60 -16.37
N ALA A 336 14.55 -3.37 -15.07
CA ALA A 336 14.13 -4.39 -14.12
C ALA A 336 12.66 -4.76 -14.32
N PHE A 337 11.73 -3.84 -14.04
CA PHE A 337 10.29 -4.05 -14.20
C PHE A 337 9.79 -3.48 -15.53
N ASP A 338 8.97 -4.24 -16.25
CA ASP A 338 8.27 -3.81 -17.46
C ASP A 338 6.95 -3.10 -17.14
N GLY A 339 6.27 -3.54 -16.09
CA GLY A 339 5.03 -2.97 -15.59
C GLY A 339 5.08 -2.71 -14.08
N VAL A 340 4.51 -1.60 -13.65
CA VAL A 340 4.41 -1.23 -12.23
C VAL A 340 2.99 -0.81 -11.91
N ILE A 341 2.39 -1.44 -10.89
CA ILE A 341 1.07 -1.08 -10.35
C ILE A 341 1.28 -0.55 -8.94
N SER A 342 1.23 0.76 -8.77
CA SER A 342 1.27 1.43 -7.46
C SER A 342 -0.16 1.69 -7.01
N HIS A 343 -0.64 0.90 -6.03
CA HIS A 343 -2.02 0.93 -5.55
C HIS A 343 -2.12 1.66 -4.21
N ILE A 344 -3.12 2.54 -4.07
CA ILE A 344 -3.45 3.29 -2.85
C ILE A 344 -2.24 3.97 -2.17
N ALA A 345 -1.34 4.49 -2.98
CA ALA A 345 -0.17 5.24 -2.51
C ALA A 345 -0.43 6.75 -2.42
N GLY A 346 -1.38 7.25 -3.22
CA GLY A 346 -1.54 8.68 -3.43
C GLY A 346 -0.29 9.30 -4.07
N SER A 347 0.04 10.53 -3.70
CA SER A 347 1.26 11.21 -4.12
C SER A 347 2.46 10.86 -3.24
N ALA A 348 2.24 10.16 -2.13
CA ALA A 348 3.22 10.03 -1.09
C ALA A 348 4.48 9.27 -1.54
N ARG A 349 5.65 9.83 -1.21
CA ARG A 349 6.96 9.21 -1.17
C ARG A 349 7.49 9.36 0.25
N SER A 350 8.46 8.55 0.66
CA SER A 350 8.96 8.59 2.03
C SER A 350 10.46 8.35 2.08
N ALA A 351 11.18 9.18 2.84
CA ALA A 351 12.57 8.96 3.20
C ALA A 351 12.76 7.72 4.10
N ASP A 352 11.68 7.21 4.71
CA ASP A 352 11.73 6.06 5.63
C ASP A 352 12.21 4.77 4.97
N PHE A 353 12.26 4.70 3.64
CA PHE A 353 12.77 3.54 2.92
C PHE A 353 14.28 3.60 2.68
N ASN A 354 14.87 4.80 2.71
CA ASN A 354 16.26 5.02 2.32
C ASN A 354 16.84 6.26 3.02
N SER A 355 16.95 6.22 4.33
CA SER A 355 17.61 7.24 5.13
C SER A 355 18.41 6.61 6.24
N ARG A 356 19.33 7.39 6.84
CA ARG A 356 19.96 6.96 8.10
C ARG A 356 18.90 6.87 9.17
N PHE A 357 18.87 5.79 9.94
CA PHE A 357 17.77 5.44 10.83
C PHE A 357 16.41 5.37 10.12
N ALA A 358 16.41 4.89 8.87
CA ALA A 358 15.17 4.61 8.14
C ALA A 358 14.22 3.73 8.95
N ARG A 359 12.93 4.08 8.91
CA ARG A 359 11.89 3.38 9.66
C ARG A 359 10.74 3.01 8.73
N PRO A 360 10.92 1.95 7.91
CA PRO A 360 9.91 1.56 6.92
C PRO A 360 8.51 1.36 7.48
N ASN A 361 8.41 0.97 8.77
CA ASN A 361 7.15 0.84 9.50
C ASN A 361 6.70 2.13 10.23
N GLY A 362 7.52 3.16 10.25
CA GLY A 362 7.23 4.43 10.92
C GLY A 362 6.25 5.26 10.09
N LEU A 363 4.95 5.13 10.33
CA LEU A 363 3.95 5.90 9.60
C LEU A 363 3.17 6.82 10.52
N GLY A 364 3.29 8.13 10.26
CA GLY A 364 2.19 9.04 10.52
C GLY A 364 1.16 8.96 9.37
N PHE A 365 -0.12 8.91 9.68
CA PHE A 365 -1.18 8.90 8.66
C PHE A 365 -1.16 10.16 7.79
N PHE A 366 -0.84 11.31 8.38
CA PHE A 366 -0.66 12.60 7.72
C PHE A 366 0.79 12.83 7.31
N VAL A 367 1.51 11.77 6.92
CA VAL A 367 2.91 11.87 6.52
C VAL A 367 3.05 12.89 5.42
N ALA A 368 3.94 13.80 5.65
CA ALA A 368 4.36 14.75 4.67
C ALA A 368 4.86 14.06 3.40
N SER A 369 4.31 14.46 2.29
CA SER A 369 4.74 13.99 0.99
C SER A 369 6.03 14.71 0.58
N LEU A 370 6.99 13.98 0.03
CA LEU A 370 8.21 14.55 -0.53
C LEU A 370 7.99 14.99 -1.98
N PHE A 371 8.49 16.15 -2.34
CA PHE A 371 8.56 16.58 -3.74
C PHE A 371 9.60 15.74 -4.51
N PRO A 372 9.40 15.40 -5.81
CA PRO A 372 8.30 15.73 -6.71
C PRO A 372 7.09 14.80 -6.56
N TYR A 373 5.93 15.22 -7.10
CA TYR A 373 4.69 14.46 -7.11
C TYR A 373 4.35 13.87 -8.48
N LEU A 374 4.67 14.61 -9.56
CA LEU A 374 4.41 14.21 -10.94
C LEU A 374 5.52 13.31 -11.49
N ASP A 375 5.17 12.55 -12.52
CA ASP A 375 6.12 11.69 -13.24
C ASP A 375 7.07 12.48 -14.15
N LEU A 376 6.58 13.56 -14.74
CA LEU A 376 7.35 14.53 -15.55
C LEU A 376 7.86 15.68 -14.67
N ASP A 377 8.66 16.55 -15.28
CA ASP A 377 9.20 17.76 -14.66
C ASP A 377 8.07 18.59 -14.05
N GLN A 378 8.22 18.88 -12.78
CA GLN A 378 7.35 19.76 -12.02
C GLN A 378 8.18 20.85 -11.38
N HIS A 379 7.79 22.11 -11.59
CA HIS A 379 8.36 23.23 -10.86
C HIS A 379 7.70 23.34 -9.47
N ASP A 380 8.52 23.50 -8.44
CA ASP A 380 8.09 23.78 -7.08
C ASP A 380 8.23 25.28 -6.79
N PRO A 381 7.15 26.05 -6.68
CA PRO A 381 7.22 27.48 -6.46
C PRO A 381 7.78 27.87 -5.08
N VAL A 382 7.80 26.95 -4.13
CA VAL A 382 8.30 27.21 -2.76
C VAL A 382 9.81 27.04 -2.68
N SER A 383 10.35 25.93 -3.20
CA SER A 383 11.79 25.64 -3.16
C SER A 383 12.55 26.11 -4.41
N GLY A 384 11.85 26.46 -5.48
CA GLY A 384 12.43 26.78 -6.80
C GLY A 384 13.02 25.56 -7.53
N LYS A 385 12.85 24.35 -7.01
CA LYS A 385 13.34 23.13 -7.65
C LYS A 385 12.43 22.67 -8.79
N THR A 386 13.05 22.06 -9.81
CA THR A 386 12.33 21.34 -10.87
C THR A 386 12.78 19.88 -10.85
N ASP A 387 11.82 18.95 -10.73
CA ASP A 387 12.13 17.52 -10.67
C ASP A 387 10.87 16.68 -11.01
N GLY A 388 11.05 15.37 -11.26
CA GLY A 388 9.97 14.43 -11.58
C GLY A 388 10.34 12.99 -11.22
N ILE A 389 9.34 12.16 -10.99
CA ILE A 389 9.53 10.75 -10.54
C ILE A 389 10.37 9.95 -11.54
N LEU A 390 10.19 10.18 -12.85
CA LEU A 390 10.86 9.39 -13.90
C LEU A 390 12.10 10.04 -14.50
N MET A 391 12.59 11.14 -13.91
CA MET A 391 13.68 11.93 -14.51
C MET A 391 15.05 11.24 -14.45
N LYS A 392 15.26 10.33 -13.51
CA LYS A 392 16.51 9.56 -13.37
C LYS A 392 16.55 8.30 -14.23
N LEU A 393 15.44 8.00 -14.94
CA LEU A 393 15.31 6.83 -15.81
C LEU A 393 15.32 7.25 -17.28
N GLY A 394 16.17 6.61 -18.08
CA GLY A 394 16.14 6.74 -19.53
C GLY A 394 14.83 6.16 -20.12
N PRO A 395 14.47 6.52 -21.37
CA PRO A 395 13.23 6.06 -22.00
C PRO A 395 13.07 4.52 -21.95
N ASP A 396 14.12 3.76 -22.22
CA ASP A 396 14.11 2.29 -22.25
C ASP A 396 14.04 1.66 -20.84
N GLN A 397 14.32 2.44 -19.80
CA GLN A 397 14.29 2.02 -18.41
C GLN A 397 12.93 2.33 -17.73
N ARG A 398 12.10 3.18 -18.35
CA ARG A 398 10.78 3.53 -17.83
C ARG A 398 9.81 2.38 -18.03
N PRO A 399 9.11 1.91 -16.97
CA PRO A 399 8.09 0.88 -17.10
C PRO A 399 6.77 1.47 -17.63
N LYS A 400 5.82 0.62 -18.01
CA LYS A 400 4.41 0.97 -18.07
C LYS A 400 3.89 1.08 -16.62
N ILE A 401 3.12 2.13 -16.29
CA ILE A 401 2.72 2.41 -14.91
C ILE A 401 1.21 2.56 -14.80
N LEU A 402 0.60 1.86 -13.84
CA LEU A 402 -0.76 2.12 -13.39
C LEU A 402 -0.72 2.65 -11.96
N TYR A 403 -1.21 3.88 -11.76
CA TYR A 403 -1.56 4.38 -10.44
C TYR A 403 -3.03 4.13 -10.20
N THR A 404 -3.35 3.36 -9.17
CA THR A 404 -4.73 3.09 -8.77
C THR A 404 -4.93 3.58 -7.34
N ASN A 405 -5.88 4.46 -7.12
CA ASN A 405 -6.17 5.02 -5.81
C ASN A 405 -7.63 4.77 -5.42
N SER A 406 -7.88 4.64 -4.13
CA SER A 406 -9.22 4.71 -3.56
C SER A 406 -9.60 6.17 -3.27
N SER A 407 -10.86 6.41 -2.94
CA SER A 407 -11.31 7.72 -2.45
C SER A 407 -10.51 8.17 -1.22
N GLY A 408 -10.10 7.21 -0.38
CA GLY A 408 -9.34 7.49 0.83
C GLY A 408 -8.04 8.26 0.60
N GLU A 409 -7.35 8.04 -0.53
CA GLU A 409 -6.09 8.72 -0.84
C GLU A 409 -6.28 10.19 -1.20
N TYR A 410 -7.44 10.59 -1.67
CA TYR A 410 -7.75 12.00 -1.91
C TYR A 410 -8.04 12.77 -0.62
N TRP A 411 -8.57 12.08 0.40
CA TRP A 411 -8.98 12.68 1.67
C TRP A 411 -7.93 12.54 2.79
N GLY A 412 -7.06 11.57 2.70
CA GLY A 412 -6.00 11.36 3.69
C GLY A 412 -4.84 12.34 3.47
N GLY A 413 -4.78 13.38 4.26
CA GLY A 413 -3.83 14.49 4.26
C GLY A 413 -2.49 14.28 3.54
N GLY A 414 -1.61 13.44 4.05
CA GLY A 414 -0.29 13.18 3.45
C GLY A 414 -0.31 12.34 2.17
N ARG A 415 -1.44 11.76 1.79
CA ARG A 415 -1.55 10.95 0.57
C ARG A 415 -1.93 11.77 -0.65
N ALA A 416 -2.73 12.82 -0.50
CA ALA A 416 -3.04 13.87 -1.46
C ALA A 416 -2.99 13.39 -2.94
N ALA A 417 -3.78 12.36 -3.27
CA ALA A 417 -3.68 11.67 -4.56
C ALA A 417 -3.86 12.60 -5.77
N ALA A 418 -4.55 13.72 -5.59
CA ALA A 418 -4.69 14.74 -6.63
C ALA A 418 -3.34 15.23 -7.16
N LEU A 419 -2.31 15.30 -6.33
CA LEU A 419 -0.99 15.83 -6.72
C LEU A 419 -0.25 14.95 -7.75
N ILE A 420 -0.67 13.70 -8.00
CA ILE A 420 -0.05 12.90 -9.07
C ILE A 420 -0.56 13.29 -10.48
N HIS A 421 -1.60 14.11 -10.54
CA HIS A 421 -2.20 14.56 -11.79
C HIS A 421 -2.58 16.05 -11.79
N THR A 422 -2.12 16.84 -10.81
CA THR A 422 -2.25 18.29 -10.78
C THR A 422 -0.90 18.95 -10.53
N THR A 423 -0.72 20.14 -11.07
CA THR A 423 0.44 20.99 -10.76
C THR A 423 0.27 21.65 -9.39
N LEU A 424 1.36 22.17 -8.82
CA LEU A 424 1.29 22.94 -7.58
C LEU A 424 0.67 24.33 -7.79
N ASP A 425 0.57 24.79 -9.05
CA ASP A 425 -0.07 26.04 -9.44
C ASP A 425 -1.58 25.89 -9.63
N GLY A 426 -2.12 24.67 -9.53
CA GLY A 426 -3.57 24.42 -9.53
C GLY A 426 -4.18 24.08 -10.89
N ASP A 427 -3.40 23.52 -11.81
CA ASP A 427 -3.87 23.04 -13.11
C ASP A 427 -3.83 21.51 -13.19
N ASP A 428 -4.61 20.91 -14.11
CA ASP A 428 -4.46 19.50 -14.48
C ASP A 428 -3.10 19.29 -15.15
N ALA A 429 -2.32 18.33 -14.65
CA ALA A 429 -1.00 18.03 -15.17
C ALA A 429 -1.04 17.09 -16.37
N LYS A 430 -0.04 17.20 -17.25
CA LYS A 430 0.17 16.24 -18.33
C LYS A 430 0.62 14.90 -17.75
N VAL A 431 -0.09 13.83 -18.10
CA VAL A 431 0.27 12.44 -17.76
C VAL A 431 1.08 11.86 -18.92
N PRO A 432 2.26 11.23 -18.68
CA PRO A 432 3.06 10.61 -19.74
C PRO A 432 2.35 9.43 -20.42
N ASP A 433 2.71 9.12 -21.66
CA ASP A 433 2.07 8.06 -22.44
C ASP A 433 2.23 6.65 -21.82
N ASN A 434 3.30 6.43 -21.07
CA ASN A 434 3.55 5.19 -20.34
C ASN A 434 2.89 5.11 -18.96
N VAL A 435 1.99 6.06 -18.61
CA VAL A 435 1.29 6.13 -17.32
C VAL A 435 -0.22 6.17 -17.52
N ARG A 436 -0.97 5.49 -16.64
CA ARG A 436 -2.42 5.63 -16.50
C ARG A 436 -2.78 5.80 -15.03
N ILE A 437 -3.78 6.62 -14.76
CA ILE A 437 -4.22 6.99 -13.41
C ILE A 437 -5.69 6.67 -13.26
N TYR A 438 -6.04 5.94 -12.19
CA TYR A 438 -7.42 5.54 -11.91
C TYR A 438 -7.79 5.81 -10.45
N LEU A 439 -8.92 6.48 -10.26
CA LEU A 439 -9.66 6.49 -9.01
C LEU A 439 -10.67 5.35 -9.05
N ILE A 440 -10.67 4.45 -8.07
CA ILE A 440 -11.77 3.51 -7.86
C ILE A 440 -12.73 4.19 -6.88
N ALA A 441 -13.78 4.78 -7.43
CA ALA A 441 -14.67 5.68 -6.73
C ALA A 441 -15.43 4.99 -5.59
N GLY A 442 -15.73 5.75 -4.53
CA GLY A 442 -16.51 5.28 -3.39
C GLY A 442 -15.86 4.13 -2.65
N THR A 443 -14.52 4.05 -2.60
CA THR A 443 -13.78 3.03 -1.87
C THR A 443 -12.94 3.65 -0.75
N GLN A 444 -12.62 2.88 0.28
CA GLN A 444 -11.65 3.27 1.32
C GLN A 444 -10.30 2.59 1.08
N HIS A 445 -9.30 2.96 1.88
CA HIS A 445 -7.93 2.47 1.73
C HIS A 445 -7.81 0.93 1.72
N VAL A 446 -8.47 0.25 2.64
CA VAL A 446 -8.63 -1.21 2.63
C VAL A 446 -10.10 -1.52 2.84
N PRO A 447 -10.75 -2.29 1.96
CA PRO A 447 -12.18 -2.60 2.07
C PRO A 447 -12.56 -3.11 3.47
N GLY A 448 -13.65 -2.58 4.03
CA GLY A 448 -14.11 -2.92 5.38
C GLY A 448 -14.79 -4.29 5.52
N GLY A 449 -14.70 -5.12 4.50
CA GLY A 449 -15.42 -6.38 4.40
C GLY A 449 -16.85 -6.21 3.88
N TYR A 450 -17.43 -7.32 3.46
CA TYR A 450 -18.82 -7.35 3.00
C TYR A 450 -19.78 -7.23 4.18
N LEU A 451 -20.78 -6.36 4.10
CA LEU A 451 -21.72 -6.06 5.19
C LEU A 451 -21.01 -5.69 6.51
N PRO A 452 -20.31 -4.56 6.53
CA PRO A 452 -19.41 -4.23 7.63
C PRO A 452 -20.17 -4.05 8.95
N SER A 453 -19.60 -4.58 10.02
CA SER A 453 -20.01 -4.29 11.39
C SER A 453 -19.51 -2.90 11.82
N GLN A 454 -20.10 -2.35 12.90
CA GLN A 454 -19.61 -1.11 13.49
C GLN A 454 -18.15 -1.29 13.96
N GLY A 455 -17.28 -0.38 13.50
CA GLY A 455 -15.89 -0.29 13.90
C GLY A 455 -15.64 0.93 14.83
N PRO A 456 -14.38 1.33 14.97
CA PRO A 456 -13.99 2.50 15.80
C PRO A 456 -14.33 3.85 15.16
N GLY A 457 -14.99 3.88 14.01
CA GLY A 457 -15.47 5.08 13.34
C GLY A 457 -16.85 5.54 13.83
N GLN A 458 -17.21 6.79 13.53
CA GLN A 458 -18.57 7.29 13.73
C GLN A 458 -19.56 6.55 12.84
N GLN A 459 -19.14 6.18 11.64
CA GLN A 459 -19.91 5.39 10.69
C GLN A 459 -19.32 4.00 10.53
N LYS A 460 -20.14 3.04 10.05
CA LYS A 460 -19.63 1.73 9.62
C LYS A 460 -18.57 1.91 8.53
N PRO A 461 -17.51 1.08 8.50
CA PRO A 461 -16.49 1.18 7.47
C PRO A 461 -17.08 0.90 6.08
N ASN A 462 -16.46 1.49 5.05
CA ASN A 462 -16.85 1.29 3.66
C ASN A 462 -16.42 -0.10 3.17
N GLY A 463 -17.37 -0.92 2.71
CA GLY A 463 -17.13 -2.30 2.26
C GLY A 463 -16.93 -2.46 0.76
N ASN A 464 -16.86 -1.39 -0.02
CA ASN A 464 -16.67 -1.48 -1.46
C ASN A 464 -15.29 -2.04 -1.82
N GLU A 465 -15.27 -3.12 -2.63
CA GLU A 465 -14.06 -3.78 -3.09
C GLU A 465 -13.52 -3.12 -4.36
N TYR A 466 -12.21 -3.08 -4.48
CA TYR A 466 -11.51 -2.64 -5.69
C TYR A 466 -10.93 -3.80 -6.52
N ALA A 467 -10.95 -5.03 -6.01
CA ALA A 467 -10.37 -6.21 -6.68
C ALA A 467 -10.89 -6.42 -8.11
N TRP A 468 -12.17 -6.15 -8.35
CA TRP A 468 -12.78 -6.28 -9.67
C TRP A 468 -12.14 -5.38 -10.73
N ALA A 469 -11.93 -4.11 -10.40
CA ALA A 469 -11.23 -3.17 -11.27
C ALA A 469 -9.75 -3.53 -11.39
N GLN A 470 -9.09 -3.94 -10.30
CA GLN A 470 -7.68 -4.33 -10.32
C GLN A 470 -7.40 -5.50 -11.28
N ARG A 471 -8.28 -6.51 -11.32
CA ARG A 471 -8.18 -7.63 -12.27
C ARG A 471 -8.23 -7.16 -13.72
N ALA A 472 -9.20 -6.33 -14.06
CA ALA A 472 -9.35 -5.80 -15.41
C ALA A 472 -8.13 -4.96 -15.82
N LEU A 473 -7.63 -4.13 -14.91
CA LEU A 473 -6.45 -3.31 -15.12
C LEU A 473 -5.16 -4.15 -15.22
N LEU A 474 -5.04 -5.28 -14.50
CA LEU A 474 -3.90 -6.19 -14.65
C LEU A 474 -3.90 -6.86 -16.04
N VAL A 475 -5.06 -7.32 -16.51
CA VAL A 475 -5.18 -7.87 -17.88
C VAL A 475 -4.87 -6.81 -18.92
N ALA A 476 -5.28 -5.57 -18.70
CA ALA A 476 -4.96 -4.44 -19.57
C ALA A 476 -3.46 -4.10 -19.54
N MET A 477 -2.81 -4.14 -18.36
CA MET A 477 -1.35 -3.98 -18.23
C MET A 477 -0.60 -5.05 -19.01
N ASP A 478 -1.02 -6.31 -18.92
CA ASP A 478 -0.38 -7.42 -19.63
C ASP A 478 -0.41 -7.20 -21.15
N ARG A 479 -1.55 -6.80 -21.70
CA ARG A 479 -1.69 -6.45 -23.13
C ARG A 479 -0.85 -5.21 -23.48
N TRP A 480 -0.77 -4.24 -22.58
CA TRP A 480 0.02 -3.03 -22.81
C TRP A 480 1.52 -3.31 -22.88
N VAL A 481 2.02 -4.17 -22.00
CA VAL A 481 3.45 -4.53 -21.98
C VAL A 481 3.81 -5.45 -23.14
N ARG A 482 2.94 -6.43 -23.48
CA ARG A 482 3.25 -7.45 -24.50
C ARG A 482 3.02 -6.98 -25.93
N ASP A 483 1.91 -6.29 -26.13
CA ASP A 483 1.34 -6.03 -27.44
C ASP A 483 1.26 -4.53 -27.75
N ASP A 484 1.71 -3.68 -26.82
CA ASP A 484 1.61 -2.21 -26.82
C ASP A 484 0.16 -1.69 -27.00
N VAL A 485 -0.82 -2.54 -26.62
CA VAL A 485 -2.24 -2.17 -26.61
C VAL A 485 -2.55 -1.37 -25.34
N ALA A 486 -2.77 -0.08 -25.49
CA ALA A 486 -3.00 0.81 -24.35
C ALA A 486 -4.20 0.36 -23.49
N PRO A 487 -4.10 0.47 -22.15
CA PRO A 487 -5.23 0.25 -21.25
C PRO A 487 -6.37 1.23 -21.51
N PRO A 488 -7.56 1.00 -20.93
CA PRO A 488 -8.61 2.00 -20.93
C PRO A 488 -8.08 3.38 -20.53
N PRO A 489 -8.65 4.48 -21.01
CA PRO A 489 -8.21 5.82 -20.65
C PRO A 489 -8.15 6.04 -19.14
N SER A 490 -7.23 6.90 -18.68
CA SER A 490 -7.20 7.32 -17.28
C SER A 490 -8.58 7.80 -16.83
N SER A 491 -9.01 7.36 -15.66
CA SER A 491 -10.32 7.72 -15.08
C SER A 491 -10.10 8.24 -13.65
N HIS A 492 -9.96 9.54 -13.53
CA HIS A 492 -9.73 10.26 -12.28
C HIS A 492 -10.41 11.64 -12.31
N PRO A 493 -10.63 12.31 -11.18
CA PRO A 493 -11.22 13.63 -11.15
C PRO A 493 -10.27 14.67 -11.74
N ARG A 494 -10.84 15.74 -12.34
CA ARG A 494 -10.08 16.79 -13.01
C ARG A 494 -10.59 18.19 -12.62
N LEU A 495 -9.68 19.15 -12.58
CA LEU A 495 -10.01 20.56 -12.34
C LEU A 495 -10.78 21.16 -13.52
N ALA A 496 -10.38 20.80 -14.75
CA ALA A 496 -10.95 21.36 -15.99
C ALA A 496 -12.46 21.10 -16.14
N ASP A 497 -12.96 19.95 -15.68
CA ASP A 497 -14.37 19.57 -15.74
C ASP A 497 -15.08 19.68 -14.36
N LYS A 498 -14.40 20.24 -13.36
CA LYS A 498 -14.89 20.45 -12.00
C LYS A 498 -15.28 19.16 -11.26
N THR A 499 -14.76 18.02 -11.68
CA THR A 499 -14.90 16.76 -10.94
C THR A 499 -13.82 16.61 -9.84
N LEU A 500 -12.77 17.45 -9.89
CA LEU A 500 -11.82 17.70 -8.81
C LEU A 500 -12.00 19.15 -8.34
N VAL A 501 -12.14 19.33 -7.03
CA VAL A 501 -12.37 20.64 -6.43
C VAL A 501 -11.55 20.83 -5.15
N PRO A 502 -11.23 22.08 -4.76
CA PRO A 502 -10.78 22.36 -3.40
C PRO A 502 -11.80 21.83 -2.38
N ARG A 503 -11.33 21.29 -1.25
CA ARG A 503 -12.20 20.70 -0.21
C ARG A 503 -13.35 21.63 0.20
N ASP A 504 -13.13 22.94 0.30
CA ASP A 504 -14.14 23.94 0.69
C ASP A 504 -15.18 24.23 -0.41
N LYS A 505 -15.02 23.63 -1.58
CA LYS A 505 -15.94 23.73 -2.74
C LYS A 505 -16.67 22.43 -3.06
N ILE A 506 -16.57 21.43 -2.17
CA ILE A 506 -17.32 20.18 -2.36
C ILE A 506 -18.79 20.38 -2.03
N ASP A 507 -19.67 19.85 -2.86
CA ASP A 507 -21.14 19.88 -2.71
C ASP A 507 -21.66 18.68 -1.90
N PHE A 508 -21.01 18.38 -0.76
CA PHE A 508 -21.41 17.23 0.06
C PHE A 508 -22.76 17.52 0.75
N PRO A 509 -23.78 16.62 0.61
CA PRO A 509 -25.11 16.83 1.17
C PRO A 509 -25.07 16.90 2.71
N ALA A 510 -25.92 17.74 3.28
CA ALA A 510 -26.10 17.85 4.72
C ALA A 510 -26.91 16.65 5.26
N ILE A 511 -26.28 15.52 5.44
CA ILE A 511 -26.91 14.28 5.92
C ILE A 511 -27.02 14.36 7.45
N PRO A 512 -28.22 14.19 8.04
CA PRO A 512 -28.41 14.25 9.49
C PRO A 512 -27.50 13.27 10.24
N GLY A 513 -26.84 13.76 11.29
CA GLY A 513 -25.93 12.96 12.12
C GLY A 513 -24.57 12.68 11.48
N ILE A 514 -24.30 13.17 10.28
CA ILE A 514 -23.00 13.01 9.62
C ILE A 514 -22.19 14.30 9.73
N ARG A 515 -20.97 14.17 10.23
CA ARG A 515 -20.04 15.29 10.33
C ARG A 515 -19.59 15.74 8.94
N SER A 516 -19.53 17.04 8.72
CA SER A 516 -19.09 17.62 7.46
C SER A 516 -17.61 17.31 7.17
N PRO A 517 -17.23 16.92 5.92
CA PRO A 517 -15.84 16.71 5.55
C PRO A 517 -15.01 17.99 5.45
N LEU A 518 -15.63 19.17 5.52
CA LEU A 518 -14.94 20.46 5.44
C LEU A 518 -13.91 20.69 6.56
N THR A 519 -14.00 19.93 7.65
CA THR A 519 -13.08 20.01 8.80
C THR A 519 -11.83 19.15 8.64
N ILE A 520 -11.73 18.33 7.60
CA ILE A 520 -10.57 17.45 7.36
C ILE A 520 -9.32 18.29 7.05
N PRO A 521 -8.21 18.13 7.79
CA PRO A 521 -7.01 18.91 7.56
C PRO A 521 -6.27 18.52 6.28
N ALA A 522 -5.57 19.47 5.67
CA ALA A 522 -4.61 19.20 4.62
C ALA A 522 -3.36 18.50 5.18
N GLY A 523 -2.65 17.75 4.33
CA GLY A 523 -1.30 17.28 4.61
C GLY A 523 -0.29 18.44 4.49
N TYR A 524 0.98 18.13 4.77
CA TYR A 524 2.05 19.12 4.68
C TYR A 524 3.33 18.48 4.12
N ARG A 525 4.28 19.33 3.75
CA ARG A 525 5.59 18.92 3.20
C ARG A 525 6.58 18.63 4.31
N ALA A 526 7.37 17.53 4.17
CA ALA A 526 8.46 17.17 5.08
C ALA A 526 9.85 17.59 4.60
N ASP A 527 9.96 17.95 3.33
CA ASP A 527 11.23 18.29 2.68
C ASP A 527 11.59 19.77 2.81
N LEU A 528 10.78 20.56 3.50
CA LEU A 528 11.03 21.98 3.78
C LEU A 528 11.30 22.19 5.27
N GLU A 529 12.21 23.11 5.56
CA GLU A 529 12.51 23.49 6.94
C GLU A 529 11.35 24.27 7.60
N GLY A 530 11.21 24.11 8.90
CA GLY A 530 10.23 24.84 9.70
C GLY A 530 9.18 23.95 10.39
N PRO A 531 8.16 24.55 11.01
CA PRO A 531 7.06 23.81 11.61
C PRO A 531 6.35 22.96 10.55
N HIS A 532 5.97 21.74 10.88
CA HIS A 532 5.30 20.81 9.96
C HIS A 532 4.08 21.41 9.24
N THR A 533 3.37 22.36 9.86
CA THR A 533 2.19 23.01 9.28
C THR A 533 2.48 24.25 8.44
N ALA A 534 3.75 24.66 8.31
CA ALA A 534 4.12 25.90 7.59
C ALA A 534 3.87 25.80 6.07
N HIS A 535 3.90 24.59 5.51
CA HIS A 535 3.75 24.36 4.08
C HIS A 535 2.66 23.33 3.82
N PRO A 536 1.37 23.70 3.94
CA PRO A 536 0.25 22.80 3.66
C PRO A 536 0.21 22.45 2.17
N LEU A 537 -0.09 21.19 1.88
CA LEU A 537 -0.35 20.74 0.51
C LEU A 537 -1.78 21.13 0.10
N PRO A 538 -2.02 21.44 -1.18
CA PRO A 538 -3.38 21.61 -1.68
C PRO A 538 -4.25 20.37 -1.34
N LEU A 539 -5.37 20.56 -0.68
CA LEU A 539 -6.34 19.51 -0.46
C LEU A 539 -7.44 19.61 -1.52
N LEU A 540 -7.20 18.89 -2.62
CA LEU A 540 -8.13 18.73 -3.73
C LEU A 540 -8.83 17.38 -3.61
N VAL A 541 -10.16 17.37 -3.71
CA VAL A 541 -10.99 16.19 -3.47
C VAL A 541 -11.93 15.94 -4.64
N PRO A 542 -12.34 14.69 -4.89
CA PRO A 542 -13.36 14.38 -5.89
C PRO A 542 -14.67 15.06 -5.54
N GLN A 543 -15.30 15.72 -6.53
CA GLN A 543 -16.64 16.26 -6.40
C GLN A 543 -17.66 15.11 -6.34
N VAL A 544 -18.75 15.33 -5.61
CA VAL A 544 -19.79 14.34 -5.39
C VAL A 544 -21.13 14.75 -6.00
N ASP A 545 -21.99 13.76 -6.21
CA ASP A 545 -23.37 13.96 -6.61
C ASP A 545 -24.26 14.35 -5.39
N ARG A 546 -25.54 14.57 -5.63
CA ARG A 546 -26.54 14.90 -4.60
C ARG A 546 -26.68 13.84 -3.49
N ASP A 547 -26.16 12.65 -3.70
CA ASP A 547 -26.16 11.55 -2.76
C ASP A 547 -24.86 11.45 -1.95
N GLY A 548 -23.88 12.30 -2.27
CA GLY A 548 -22.56 12.30 -1.64
C GLY A 548 -21.60 11.25 -2.23
N ASN A 549 -21.92 10.65 -3.40
CA ASN A 549 -21.05 9.71 -4.09
C ASN A 549 -20.24 10.41 -5.19
N GLU A 550 -19.00 9.99 -5.39
CA GLU A 550 -18.08 10.63 -6.32
C GLU A 550 -18.56 10.58 -7.76
N LEU A 551 -18.41 11.69 -8.48
CA LEU A 551 -18.86 11.86 -9.87
C LEU A 551 -17.92 11.21 -10.88
N SER A 552 -16.64 11.08 -10.56
CA SER A 552 -15.57 10.63 -11.45
C SER A 552 -14.89 9.35 -10.96
N GLY A 553 -14.00 8.80 -11.78
CA GLY A 553 -13.31 7.55 -11.51
C GLY A 553 -14.06 6.31 -12.04
N ILE A 554 -13.54 5.13 -11.72
CA ILE A 554 -14.20 3.85 -12.00
C ILE A 554 -15.30 3.67 -10.96
N ARG A 555 -16.54 3.94 -11.36
CA ARG A 555 -17.73 3.81 -10.51
C ARG A 555 -18.27 2.39 -10.62
N LEU A 556 -17.83 1.48 -9.75
CA LEU A 556 -18.37 0.13 -9.69
C LEU A 556 -19.89 0.15 -9.41
N PRO A 557 -20.64 -0.92 -9.70
CA PRO A 557 -22.11 -0.90 -9.61
C PRO A 557 -22.67 -0.41 -8.28
N ASN A 558 -22.01 -0.69 -7.15
CA ASN A 558 -22.43 -0.17 -5.85
C ASN A 558 -22.37 1.37 -5.74
N VAL A 559 -21.57 2.03 -6.56
CA VAL A 559 -21.43 3.50 -6.60
C VAL A 559 -22.25 4.09 -7.74
N ALA A 560 -22.34 3.39 -8.86
CA ALA A 560 -23.14 3.83 -10.03
C ALA A 560 -24.65 3.71 -9.79
N VAL A 561 -25.08 2.71 -9.02
CA VAL A 561 -26.48 2.42 -8.62
C VAL A 561 -26.50 2.25 -7.09
N PRO A 562 -26.38 3.35 -6.33
CA PRO A 562 -26.04 3.27 -4.91
C PRO A 562 -27.22 2.94 -4.02
N LEU A 563 -26.96 2.16 -2.96
CA LEU A 563 -27.86 1.96 -1.81
C LEU A 563 -27.41 2.77 -0.58
N ALA A 564 -26.31 3.49 -0.71
CA ALA A 564 -25.70 4.27 0.36
C ALA A 564 -24.84 5.41 -0.21
N THR A 565 -24.43 6.34 0.64
CA THR A 565 -23.27 7.17 0.39
C THR A 565 -22.02 6.41 0.84
N TYR A 566 -21.01 6.37 -0.01
CA TYR A 566 -19.73 5.72 0.23
C TYR A 566 -18.62 6.77 0.20
N THR A 567 -17.94 6.99 1.33
CA THR A 567 -16.87 7.97 1.40
C THR A 567 -15.50 7.33 1.57
N GLY A 568 -14.46 8.06 1.22
CA GLY A 568 -13.07 7.69 1.51
C GLY A 568 -12.59 8.09 2.91
N TRP A 569 -13.44 8.71 3.72
CA TRP A 569 -13.12 9.25 5.03
C TRP A 569 -14.15 8.82 6.09
N ASN A 570 -13.71 8.79 7.36
CA ASN A 570 -14.53 8.57 8.54
C ASN A 570 -13.90 9.33 9.71
N PHE A 571 -14.69 9.72 10.66
CA PHE A 571 -14.21 10.36 11.89
C PHE A 571 -14.14 9.35 13.04
N ARG A 572 -13.27 9.62 14.00
CA ARG A 572 -13.11 8.81 15.21
C ARG A 572 -14.40 8.79 16.03
N ASN A 573 -14.78 7.61 16.52
CA ASN A 573 -15.89 7.50 17.45
C ASN A 573 -15.53 8.21 18.76
N PRO A 574 -16.46 8.91 19.42
CA PRO A 574 -16.20 9.54 20.73
C PRO A 574 -15.60 8.60 21.77
N SER A 575 -15.91 7.30 21.72
CA SER A 575 -15.39 6.30 22.67
C SER A 575 -13.87 6.08 22.60
N ILE A 576 -13.22 6.49 21.50
CA ILE A 576 -11.76 6.41 21.31
C ILE A 576 -11.09 7.79 21.29
N GLY A 577 -11.78 8.81 21.75
CA GLY A 577 -11.29 10.19 21.86
C GLY A 577 -11.18 10.95 20.54
N GLN A 578 -11.05 12.27 20.66
CA GLN A 578 -10.87 13.21 19.54
C GLN A 578 -11.86 12.99 18.37
N PRO A 579 -13.18 13.11 18.58
CA PRO A 579 -14.20 12.82 17.57
C PRO A 579 -14.18 13.80 16.38
N GLY A 580 -13.39 14.85 16.45
CA GLY A 580 -13.13 15.78 15.36
C GLY A 580 -12.06 15.33 14.38
N GLU A 581 -11.27 14.35 14.76
CA GLU A 581 -10.16 13.85 13.97
C GLU A 581 -10.58 12.70 13.04
N LEU A 582 -9.88 12.54 11.92
CA LEU A 582 -10.09 11.41 11.03
C LEU A 582 -9.70 10.10 11.71
N LEU A 583 -10.50 9.07 11.44
CA LEU A 583 -10.08 7.68 11.65
C LEU A 583 -9.22 7.27 10.45
N PRO A 584 -7.93 7.01 10.65
CA PRO A 584 -7.02 6.69 9.56
C PRO A 584 -7.46 5.51 8.71
N LEU A 585 -7.30 5.61 7.38
CA LEU A 585 -7.48 4.53 6.41
C LEU A 585 -8.92 4.00 6.29
N THR A 586 -9.89 4.65 6.92
CA THR A 586 -11.27 4.18 7.01
C THR A 586 -12.22 5.17 6.34
N GLY A 587 -13.06 4.67 5.45
CA GLY A 587 -14.17 5.41 4.86
C GLY A 587 -15.49 5.14 5.58
N SER A 588 -16.57 5.75 5.09
CA SER A 588 -17.90 5.60 5.68
C SER A 588 -18.87 4.89 4.74
N TYR A 589 -19.69 4.04 5.31
CA TYR A 589 -20.89 3.48 4.72
C TYR A 589 -22.11 4.11 5.39
N ILE A 590 -22.89 4.92 4.65
CA ILE A 590 -24.03 5.68 5.13
C ILE A 590 -25.26 5.27 4.32
N PRO A 591 -26.04 4.26 4.75
CA PRO A 591 -27.14 3.73 3.99
C PRO A 591 -28.24 4.77 3.72
N PHE A 592 -28.96 4.63 2.62
CA PHE A 592 -30.17 5.39 2.38
C PHE A 592 -31.31 4.84 3.24
N ALA A 593 -32.29 5.68 3.57
CA ALA A 593 -33.56 5.21 4.14
C ALA A 593 -34.22 4.21 3.16
N VAL A 594 -34.84 3.16 3.69
CA VAL A 594 -35.48 2.15 2.85
C VAL A 594 -36.75 2.71 2.21
N THR A 595 -37.58 3.38 3.01
CA THR A 595 -38.88 3.95 2.56
C THR A 595 -38.86 5.47 2.53
N LYS A 596 -39.75 6.05 1.73
CA LYS A 596 -39.98 7.50 1.71
C LYS A 596 -40.36 8.04 3.07
N ALA A 597 -41.22 7.34 3.81
CA ALA A 597 -41.65 7.75 5.15
C ALA A 597 -40.46 7.84 6.12
N ALA A 598 -39.56 6.82 6.14
CA ALA A 598 -38.37 6.83 6.98
C ALA A 598 -37.39 7.96 6.59
N ARG A 599 -37.28 8.24 5.30
CA ARG A 599 -36.46 9.38 4.81
C ARG A 599 -37.00 10.72 5.30
N GLU A 600 -38.30 10.93 5.20
CA GLU A 600 -38.95 12.17 5.64
C GLU A 600 -38.87 12.38 7.16
N GLU A 601 -39.06 11.30 7.93
CA GLU A 601 -38.88 11.31 9.39
C GLU A 601 -37.44 11.68 9.78
N ALA A 602 -36.45 11.07 9.12
CA ALA A 602 -35.04 11.36 9.33
C ALA A 602 -34.59 12.72 8.76
N ARG A 603 -35.42 13.39 7.96
CA ARG A 603 -35.07 14.61 7.20
C ARG A 603 -33.83 14.42 6.31
N ASP A 604 -33.65 13.21 5.77
CA ASP A 604 -32.53 12.92 4.89
C ASP A 604 -32.78 13.57 3.50
N PRO A 605 -31.87 14.40 2.99
CA PRO A 605 -32.04 15.04 1.68
C PRO A 605 -31.90 14.05 0.52
N ARG A 606 -31.32 12.85 0.74
CA ARG A 606 -31.12 11.84 -0.27
C ARG A 606 -32.43 11.05 -0.45
N LEU A 607 -32.75 10.66 -1.67
CA LEU A 607 -33.92 9.81 -1.93
C LEU A 607 -33.78 8.44 -1.29
N SER A 608 -34.87 7.87 -0.81
CA SER A 608 -34.94 6.52 -0.27
C SER A 608 -34.75 5.45 -1.36
N ILE A 609 -34.48 4.21 -0.97
CA ILE A 609 -34.38 3.05 -1.87
C ILE A 609 -35.68 2.86 -2.63
N GLU A 610 -36.82 2.98 -1.94
CA GLU A 610 -38.16 2.91 -2.53
C GLU A 610 -38.36 3.96 -3.64
N GLU A 611 -38.02 5.23 -3.37
CA GLU A 611 -38.17 6.31 -4.35
C GLU A 611 -37.27 6.18 -5.56
N ARG A 612 -36.11 5.50 -5.43
CA ARG A 612 -35.12 5.32 -6.51
C ARG A 612 -35.43 4.16 -7.41
N TYR A 613 -35.78 3.05 -6.83
CA TYR A 613 -35.78 1.77 -7.53
C TYR A 613 -37.14 1.08 -7.54
N GLY A 614 -38.01 1.42 -6.58
CA GLY A 614 -39.30 0.77 -6.41
C GLY A 614 -39.16 -0.67 -5.91
N ASN A 615 -38.49 -1.57 -6.67
CA ASN A 615 -38.34 -2.96 -6.32
C ASN A 615 -36.98 -3.56 -6.71
N ARG A 616 -36.72 -4.78 -6.21
CA ARG A 616 -35.49 -5.52 -6.43
C ARG A 616 -35.19 -5.82 -7.91
N ALA A 617 -36.22 -6.13 -8.69
CA ALA A 617 -36.05 -6.46 -10.10
C ALA A 617 -35.58 -5.24 -10.93
N GLN A 618 -36.07 -4.04 -10.63
CA GLN A 618 -35.62 -2.81 -11.25
C GLN A 618 -34.17 -2.50 -10.84
N TYR A 619 -33.83 -2.65 -9.54
CA TYR A 619 -32.48 -2.48 -9.06
C TYR A 619 -31.51 -3.43 -9.77
N GLN A 620 -31.88 -4.72 -9.90
CA GLN A 620 -31.07 -5.72 -10.60
C GLN A 620 -30.77 -5.30 -12.05
N ARG A 621 -31.79 -4.82 -12.79
CA ARG A 621 -31.59 -4.35 -14.17
C ARG A 621 -30.54 -3.23 -14.22
N LEU A 622 -30.70 -2.21 -13.37
CA LEU A 622 -29.77 -1.07 -13.34
C LEU A 622 -28.33 -1.46 -12.98
N VAL A 623 -28.18 -2.36 -12.01
CA VAL A 623 -26.87 -2.89 -11.60
C VAL A 623 -26.22 -3.70 -12.73
N THR A 624 -26.99 -4.55 -13.40
CA THR A 624 -26.51 -5.34 -14.55
C THR A 624 -26.07 -4.42 -15.70
N ASP A 625 -26.85 -3.40 -16.00
CA ASP A 625 -26.53 -2.42 -17.04
C ASP A 625 -25.24 -1.65 -16.69
N ALA A 626 -25.06 -1.25 -15.42
CA ALA A 626 -23.86 -0.57 -14.96
C ALA A 626 -22.62 -1.48 -15.05
N ALA A 627 -22.72 -2.74 -14.62
CA ALA A 627 -21.66 -3.71 -14.72
C ALA A 627 -21.27 -4.00 -16.18
N THR A 628 -22.27 -4.17 -17.06
CA THR A 628 -22.04 -4.40 -18.49
C THR A 628 -21.32 -3.23 -19.15
N LYS A 629 -21.69 -1.99 -18.84
CA LYS A 629 -21.00 -0.79 -19.34
C LYS A 629 -19.53 -0.74 -18.91
N LEU A 630 -19.25 -1.11 -17.66
CA LEU A 630 -17.86 -1.19 -17.17
C LEU A 630 -17.06 -2.27 -17.89
N ALA A 631 -17.65 -3.43 -18.16
CA ALA A 631 -16.98 -4.49 -18.90
C ALA A 631 -16.69 -4.07 -20.36
N GLN A 632 -17.63 -3.43 -21.02
CA GLN A 632 -17.43 -2.87 -22.37
C GLN A 632 -16.35 -1.79 -22.40
N ALA A 633 -16.22 -1.00 -21.33
CA ALA A 633 -15.20 0.02 -21.19
C ALA A 633 -13.83 -0.53 -20.74
N GLY A 634 -13.73 -1.84 -20.41
CA GLY A 634 -12.50 -2.50 -20.00
C GLY A 634 -12.12 -2.29 -18.53
N TYR A 635 -13.02 -1.83 -17.67
CA TYR A 635 -12.81 -1.63 -16.24
C TYR A 635 -13.35 -2.79 -15.37
N LEU A 636 -13.97 -3.77 -15.98
CA LEU A 636 -14.47 -4.99 -15.34
C LEU A 636 -14.27 -6.16 -16.30
N LEU A 637 -13.92 -7.34 -15.79
CA LEU A 637 -13.83 -8.55 -16.60
C LEU A 637 -15.21 -9.17 -16.80
N ASN A 638 -15.47 -9.75 -17.98
CA ASN A 638 -16.72 -10.45 -18.25
C ASN A 638 -16.95 -11.62 -17.29
N GLU A 639 -15.90 -12.31 -16.86
CA GLU A 639 -15.98 -13.42 -15.89
C GLU A 639 -16.42 -12.97 -14.49
N ASP A 640 -16.33 -11.68 -14.18
CA ASP A 640 -16.69 -11.10 -12.87
C ASP A 640 -18.09 -10.47 -12.85
N LEU A 641 -18.78 -10.35 -14.00
CA LEU A 641 -20.08 -9.68 -14.11
C LEU A 641 -21.13 -10.24 -13.14
N ASP A 642 -21.37 -11.54 -13.19
CA ASP A 642 -22.40 -12.18 -12.37
C ASP A 642 -22.12 -12.00 -10.88
N ARG A 643 -20.88 -12.18 -10.47
CA ARG A 643 -20.46 -12.02 -9.07
C ARG A 643 -20.64 -10.59 -8.53
N VAL A 644 -20.38 -9.60 -9.38
CA VAL A 644 -20.58 -8.19 -9.01
C VAL A 644 -22.07 -7.88 -8.87
N VAL A 645 -22.90 -8.39 -9.76
CA VAL A 645 -24.37 -8.26 -9.69
C VAL A 645 -24.93 -8.98 -8.46
N GLU A 646 -24.54 -10.24 -8.23
CA GLU A 646 -24.95 -11.02 -7.06
C GLU A 646 -24.60 -10.30 -5.74
N ARG A 647 -23.41 -9.70 -5.67
CA ARG A 647 -22.98 -8.93 -4.50
C ARG A 647 -23.84 -7.70 -4.26
N ALA A 648 -24.18 -6.97 -5.31
CA ALA A 648 -25.07 -5.81 -5.21
C ALA A 648 -26.48 -6.20 -4.77
N LEU A 649 -27.00 -7.34 -5.28
CA LEU A 649 -28.30 -7.89 -4.87
C LEU A 649 -28.30 -8.36 -3.41
N ALA A 650 -27.22 -8.98 -2.95
CA ALA A 650 -27.12 -9.37 -1.55
C ALA A 650 -27.07 -8.14 -0.61
N ASN A 651 -26.48 -7.01 -1.06
CA ASN A 651 -26.59 -5.73 -0.33
C ASN A 651 -28.02 -5.22 -0.27
N TRP A 652 -28.75 -5.29 -1.39
CA TRP A 652 -30.17 -4.94 -1.43
C TRP A 652 -30.95 -5.76 -0.41
N ASP A 653 -30.80 -7.09 -0.46
CA ASP A 653 -31.53 -8.02 0.40
C ASP A 653 -31.26 -7.78 1.89
N GLU A 654 -30.00 -7.40 2.24
CA GLU A 654 -29.64 -7.07 3.61
C GLU A 654 -30.25 -5.74 4.08
N ILE A 655 -30.15 -4.69 3.26
CA ILE A 655 -30.62 -3.35 3.63
C ILE A 655 -32.14 -3.31 3.74
N THR A 656 -32.85 -4.04 2.88
CA THR A 656 -34.32 -4.06 2.84
C THR A 656 -34.94 -5.14 3.72
N ARG A 657 -34.12 -5.89 4.46
CA ARG A 657 -34.59 -6.99 5.32
C ARG A 657 -35.66 -6.52 6.30
N GLY A 658 -36.81 -7.19 6.31
CA GLY A 658 -37.95 -6.87 7.20
C GLY A 658 -38.79 -5.67 6.75
N THR A 659 -38.52 -5.09 5.56
CA THR A 659 -39.31 -3.99 5.00
C THR A 659 -40.01 -4.47 3.71
N THR A 660 -41.33 -4.34 3.64
CA THR A 660 -42.05 -4.58 2.39
C THR A 660 -42.06 -3.30 1.56
N LEU A 661 -41.41 -3.33 0.39
CA LEU A 661 -41.45 -2.22 -0.57
C LEU A 661 -42.72 -2.39 -1.47
N ALA A 662 -43.40 -1.29 -1.80
CA ALA A 662 -44.52 -1.29 -2.68
C ALA A 662 -44.09 -1.78 -4.07
N GLY A 663 -44.53 -2.98 -4.47
CA GLY A 663 -44.21 -3.58 -5.78
C GLY A 663 -43.39 -4.87 -5.74
N ASN A 664 -43.24 -5.48 -4.59
CA ASN A 664 -42.75 -6.87 -4.43
C ASN A 664 -43.91 -7.84 -4.36
#